data_a842d80fb111fbe54e947eb73253436e
#
_entry.id   a842d80fb111fbe54e947eb73253436e
#
_cell.length_a   1.000
_cell.length_b   1.000
_cell.length_c   1.000
_cell.angle_alpha   90.00
_cell.angle_beta   90.00
_cell.angle_gamma   90.00
#
_symmetry.space_group_name_H-M   'P 1'
#
loop_
_entity.id
_entity.type
_entity.pdbx_description
1 polymer ?
#
loop_
_entity_poly.entity_id
_entity_poly.type
_entity_poly.pdbx_seq_one_letter_code
_entity_poly.pdbx_strand_id
1 'polypeptide(L)'
;MTNIQDLFSVDRLRPLGMQRREVQCDIAQDLETILQAPLPPAKTVTTRDGQKTRQQAACGLVQAAPGTGKTVAALVAAIRHCHRTGERVAISTYTRALQRQILNDGDIERAKALTGQEVAVAVRVGRANFISRSRVEAYDALFRQEGVDNAFWREFVSWVRSWTPRTLPLDTTFMAWRDQFESLPEVDGHNLTEDMLSIGQESTKGGAPEDDPDEKQADLEGLVPEDDAIADARQQEKLAPADEDKKDLFYYRHHAEYAKECDIVITNHATIALHAQSRGAILGNIEAVIFDETDRLPDAIRSLYSHRMRPHLLLNTCERRRGRRVPKRQRQIASAIDVCLQEIGEIFDRRDVTPARLKESAPAHWQRLADLLDAFRVRGCSSDLRGLRLVKEAFKESGRKSGSGIVYLSFSPIRKYPALCVDPDPVDVRNLLARLITSFTPVDAQQSPAANVAPADPDVAAEVADEEIEDLPFAGFRHAAYISASLVNPIDRDPMAHVHHEYGIDTASLVKASQHEPPVFGSMRFVLSDPSVKKPFLDRDKDADGEGQQGLPYNPAWLDYIRRAIDHDPKRRKLVLTPSFLDVRELLARRGVSLSDGETSRSVILDGVLYHLPGDPSHQVATHVRRDDVRAIITPSLWEGANLVVDRDDGRRIVWMQDLIITRLPVPPSPPDIVQNRMVRAILANPKKTIRTREYALGLLLRQRATQSLRKLLQGIGRGVRGPDDAIRIWLLDPRLELPAAWAERVQEALYDQDASDTLTLPLDRQSFPAHKHWINVIPRRFQSQIEQSAFFAQSGRLWTWADITHKGVAA
;
A
#
# COMPACT_ATOMS: atom_id res chain seq x y z
N MET A 1 38.44 -0.49 9.88
CA MET A 1 37.34 0.30 9.24
C MET A 1 37.10 1.55 10.07
N THR A 2 36.85 2.69 9.41
CA THR A 2 36.51 3.96 10.08
C THR A 2 35.23 3.78 10.88
N ASN A 3 35.13 4.37 12.07
CA ASN A 3 33.91 4.34 12.88
C ASN A 3 32.77 5.08 12.14
N ILE A 4 31.54 4.65 12.29
CA ILE A 4 30.36 5.33 11.71
C ILE A 4 30.30 6.80 12.16
N GLN A 5 30.61 7.10 13.40
CA GLN A 5 30.66 8.46 13.93
C GLN A 5 31.60 9.37 13.13
N ASP A 6 32.76 8.84 12.69
CA ASP A 6 33.74 9.57 11.89
C ASP A 6 33.28 9.78 10.45
N LEU A 7 32.46 8.87 9.89
CA LEU A 7 31.86 9.03 8.55
C LEU A 7 30.92 10.23 8.48
N PHE A 8 30.18 10.45 9.56
CA PHE A 8 29.25 11.58 9.66
C PHE A 8 29.89 12.81 10.34
N SER A 9 31.22 12.93 10.30
CA SER A 9 31.90 14.12 10.80
C SER A 9 31.61 15.34 9.90
N VAL A 10 31.66 16.53 10.49
CA VAL A 10 31.37 17.79 9.76
C VAL A 10 32.26 17.97 8.55
N ASP A 11 33.54 17.57 8.68
CA ASP A 11 34.55 17.70 7.62
C ASP A 11 34.22 16.83 6.41
N ARG A 12 33.61 15.66 6.59
CA ARG A 12 33.17 14.77 5.50
C ARG A 12 31.83 15.18 4.91
N LEU A 13 30.92 15.69 5.73
CA LEU A 13 29.57 16.08 5.29
C LEU A 13 29.55 17.41 4.52
N ARG A 14 30.39 18.37 4.91
CA ARG A 14 30.40 19.72 4.32
C ARG A 14 30.67 19.73 2.82
N PRO A 15 31.64 18.97 2.25
CA PRO A 15 31.85 18.90 0.81
C PRO A 15 30.66 18.32 0.03
N LEU A 16 29.81 17.54 0.68
CA LEU A 16 28.63 16.89 0.11
C LEU A 16 27.36 17.75 0.24
N GLY A 17 27.48 18.98 0.76
CA GLY A 17 26.35 19.86 1.02
C GLY A 17 25.42 19.34 2.14
N MET A 18 25.91 18.44 3.00
CA MET A 18 25.15 17.82 4.08
C MET A 18 25.46 18.46 5.43
N GLN A 19 24.48 18.49 6.30
CA GLN A 19 24.63 18.90 7.69
C GLN A 19 24.71 17.66 8.59
N ARG A 20 25.56 17.72 9.63
CA ARG A 20 25.60 16.65 10.62
C ARG A 20 24.30 16.57 11.41
N ARG A 21 23.74 15.36 11.44
CA ARG A 21 22.56 14.99 12.23
C ARG A 21 22.93 13.78 13.08
N GLU A 22 23.02 13.93 14.38
CA GLU A 22 23.37 12.84 15.29
C GLU A 22 22.43 11.65 15.12
N VAL A 23 21.13 11.93 14.99
CA VAL A 23 20.10 10.89 14.76
C VAL A 23 20.37 10.06 13.50
N GLN A 24 20.89 10.67 12.43
CA GLN A 24 21.26 9.93 11.20
C GLN A 24 22.42 8.97 11.45
N CYS A 25 23.37 9.43 12.24
CA CYS A 25 24.51 8.61 12.65
C CYS A 25 24.07 7.43 13.52
N ASP A 26 23.20 7.68 14.50
CA ASP A 26 22.66 6.65 15.38
C ASP A 26 21.85 5.59 14.61
N ILE A 27 21.04 6.02 13.63
CA ILE A 27 20.33 5.10 12.74
C ILE A 27 21.32 4.23 11.96
N ALA A 28 22.34 4.82 11.35
CA ALA A 28 23.35 4.06 10.61
C ALA A 28 24.10 3.06 11.51
N GLN A 29 24.39 3.45 12.75
CA GLN A 29 25.04 2.58 13.75
C GLN A 29 24.14 1.41 14.16
N ASP A 30 22.85 1.64 14.36
CA ASP A 30 21.90 0.58 14.70
C ASP A 30 21.74 -0.41 13.53
N LEU A 31 21.65 0.10 12.30
CA LEU A 31 21.58 -0.74 11.10
C LEU A 31 22.87 -1.58 10.92
N GLU A 32 24.05 -0.98 11.11
CA GLU A 32 25.31 -1.73 11.07
C GLU A 32 25.32 -2.81 12.15
N THR A 33 24.84 -2.51 13.36
CA THR A 33 24.74 -3.49 14.46
C THR A 33 23.84 -4.66 14.07
N ILE A 34 22.70 -4.41 13.42
CA ILE A 34 21.78 -5.46 12.98
C ILE A 34 22.41 -6.32 11.88
N LEU A 35 23.03 -5.70 10.88
CA LEU A 35 23.66 -6.40 9.76
C LEU A 35 24.93 -7.17 10.16
N GLN A 36 25.50 -6.90 11.33
CA GLN A 36 26.68 -7.57 11.87
C GLN A 36 26.36 -8.59 12.95
N ALA A 37 25.11 -8.66 13.38
CA ALA A 37 24.74 -9.52 14.49
C ALA A 37 24.96 -11.00 14.18
N PRO A 38 25.37 -11.81 15.15
CA PRO A 38 25.40 -13.24 14.97
C PRO A 38 23.99 -13.78 14.72
N LEU A 39 23.89 -14.81 13.89
CA LEU A 39 22.62 -15.47 13.67
C LEU A 39 22.08 -16.09 14.98
N PRO A 40 20.78 -16.01 15.22
CA PRO A 40 20.17 -16.67 16.37
C PRO A 40 20.37 -18.18 16.27
N PRO A 41 20.31 -18.93 17.40
CA PRO A 41 20.48 -20.38 17.38
C PRO A 41 19.43 -21.04 16.49
N ALA A 42 19.89 -21.95 15.63
CA ALA A 42 19.03 -22.78 14.80
C ALA A 42 18.24 -23.76 15.69
N LYS A 43 17.00 -24.04 15.30
CA LYS A 43 16.10 -24.97 16.02
C LYS A 43 15.75 -26.15 15.13
N THR A 44 15.87 -27.37 15.65
CA THR A 44 15.35 -28.55 14.98
C THR A 44 13.83 -28.60 15.11
N VAL A 45 13.13 -28.70 13.99
CA VAL A 45 11.67 -28.82 13.94
C VAL A 45 11.28 -30.06 13.16
N THR A 46 10.26 -30.77 13.63
CA THR A 46 9.70 -31.91 12.91
C THR A 46 8.62 -31.40 11.96
N THR A 47 8.82 -31.59 10.68
CA THR A 47 7.86 -31.30 9.62
C THR A 47 7.23 -32.59 9.09
N ARG A 48 6.23 -32.48 8.18
CA ARG A 48 5.63 -33.67 7.55
C ARG A 48 6.65 -34.50 6.77
N ASP A 49 7.69 -33.87 6.28
CA ASP A 49 8.74 -34.50 5.43
C ASP A 49 10.01 -34.87 6.24
N GLY A 50 9.95 -34.88 7.56
CA GLY A 50 11.05 -35.25 8.41
C GLY A 50 11.57 -34.13 9.31
N GLN A 51 12.75 -34.34 9.89
CA GLN A 51 13.39 -33.32 10.74
C GLN A 51 14.14 -32.29 9.86
N LYS A 52 13.84 -31.00 10.09
CA LYS A 52 14.49 -29.89 9.42
C LYS A 52 15.08 -28.95 10.47
N THR A 53 16.22 -28.35 10.14
CA THR A 53 16.78 -27.25 10.92
C THR A 53 16.14 -25.94 10.44
N ARG A 54 15.47 -25.25 11.37
CA ARG A 54 14.88 -23.92 11.15
C ARG A 54 15.83 -22.86 11.64
N GLN A 55 16.26 -21.97 10.75
CA GLN A 55 17.09 -20.81 11.05
C GLN A 55 16.31 -19.54 10.74
N GLN A 56 16.18 -18.63 11.70
CA GLN A 56 15.62 -17.31 11.46
C GLN A 56 16.75 -16.26 11.32
N ALA A 57 16.52 -15.21 10.56
CA ALA A 57 17.44 -14.09 10.39
C ALA A 57 17.72 -13.38 11.73
N ALA A 58 18.89 -12.75 11.86
CA ALA A 58 19.11 -11.72 12.87
C ALA A 58 18.32 -10.46 12.46
N CYS A 59 17.39 -10.02 13.30
CA CYS A 59 16.42 -8.99 12.96
C CYS A 59 16.55 -7.76 13.86
N GLY A 60 16.27 -6.56 13.32
CA GLY A 60 16.19 -5.36 14.13
C GLY A 60 15.10 -4.40 13.66
N LEU A 61 14.55 -3.65 14.60
CA LEU A 61 13.50 -2.67 14.41
C LEU A 61 14.01 -1.28 14.71
N VAL A 62 13.95 -0.36 13.75
CA VAL A 62 14.43 1.01 13.89
C VAL A 62 13.32 1.99 13.54
N GLN A 63 12.73 2.63 14.54
CA GLN A 63 11.83 3.74 14.27
C GLN A 63 12.61 5.04 14.19
N ALA A 64 12.44 5.75 13.10
CA ALA A 64 13.07 7.05 12.91
C ALA A 64 12.13 8.05 12.27
N ALA A 65 11.98 9.22 12.87
CA ALA A 65 11.07 10.25 12.42
C ALA A 65 11.32 10.67 10.96
N PRO A 66 10.33 11.23 10.24
CA PRO A 66 10.55 11.80 8.91
C PRO A 66 11.64 12.90 8.94
N GLY A 67 12.42 13.01 7.86
CA GLY A 67 13.46 14.03 7.75
C GLY A 67 14.77 13.73 8.51
N THR A 68 14.91 12.57 9.15
CA THR A 68 16.13 12.17 9.86
C THR A 68 17.26 11.67 8.97
N GLY A 69 17.01 11.51 7.66
CA GLY A 69 18.03 11.01 6.72
C GLY A 69 18.18 9.49 6.70
N LYS A 70 17.09 8.75 6.97
CA LYS A 70 17.02 7.28 6.96
C LYS A 70 17.65 6.64 5.72
N THR A 71 17.34 7.17 4.53
CA THR A 71 17.79 6.61 3.25
C THR A 71 19.31 6.58 3.15
N VAL A 72 19.98 7.69 3.44
CA VAL A 72 21.46 7.76 3.42
C VAL A 72 22.04 6.85 4.49
N ALA A 73 21.46 6.80 5.70
CA ALA A 73 21.91 5.92 6.77
C ALA A 73 21.81 4.43 6.37
N ALA A 74 20.71 4.04 5.71
CA ALA A 74 20.51 2.69 5.19
C ALA A 74 21.53 2.33 4.10
N LEU A 75 21.78 3.25 3.16
CA LEU A 75 22.77 3.07 2.11
C LEU A 75 24.19 2.95 2.67
N VAL A 76 24.57 3.80 3.63
CA VAL A 76 25.89 3.71 4.30
C VAL A 76 26.06 2.36 5.00
N ALA A 77 25.04 1.89 5.74
CA ALA A 77 25.10 0.59 6.41
C ALA A 77 25.19 -0.58 5.40
N ALA A 78 24.43 -0.53 4.31
CA ALA A 78 24.44 -1.53 3.25
C ALA A 78 25.80 -1.58 2.53
N ILE A 79 26.36 -0.42 2.11
CA ILE A 79 27.67 -0.33 1.44
C ILE A 79 28.76 -0.94 2.33
N ARG A 80 28.77 -0.59 3.61
CA ARG A 80 29.77 -1.12 4.57
C ARG A 80 29.62 -2.62 4.78
N HIS A 81 28.37 -3.11 4.79
CA HIS A 81 28.12 -4.55 4.91
C HIS A 81 28.65 -5.29 3.68
N CYS A 82 28.29 -4.87 2.48
CA CYS A 82 28.78 -5.48 1.23
C CYS A 82 30.30 -5.51 1.17
N HIS A 83 30.95 -4.39 1.48
CA HIS A 83 32.41 -4.30 1.42
C HIS A 83 33.12 -5.16 2.45
N ARG A 84 32.52 -5.35 3.64
CA ARG A 84 33.11 -6.16 4.70
C ARG A 84 32.94 -7.65 4.49
N THR A 85 31.77 -8.07 4.03
CA THR A 85 31.37 -9.49 4.00
C THR A 85 31.41 -10.08 2.58
N GLY A 86 31.37 -9.25 1.55
CA GLY A 86 31.09 -9.67 0.17
C GLY A 86 29.64 -10.11 -0.07
N GLU A 87 28.77 -9.98 0.93
CA GLU A 87 27.35 -10.35 0.85
C GLU A 87 26.54 -9.24 0.20
N ARG A 88 25.52 -9.62 -0.58
CA ARG A 88 24.63 -8.69 -1.27
C ARG A 88 23.48 -8.25 -0.37
N VAL A 89 23.07 -6.98 -0.53
CA VAL A 89 22.01 -6.36 0.27
C VAL A 89 20.85 -5.91 -0.61
N ALA A 90 19.63 -6.25 -0.23
CA ALA A 90 18.43 -5.63 -0.79
C ALA A 90 17.94 -4.48 0.09
N ILE A 91 17.60 -3.33 -0.51
CA ILE A 91 16.85 -2.25 0.14
C ILE A 91 15.46 -2.24 -0.46
N SER A 92 14.47 -2.55 0.37
CA SER A 92 13.08 -2.68 -0.05
C SER A 92 12.27 -1.49 0.44
N THR A 93 11.59 -0.80 -0.49
CA THR A 93 10.71 0.33 -0.18
C THR A 93 9.26 0.00 -0.55
N TYR A 94 8.30 0.83 -0.13
CA TYR A 94 6.89 0.58 -0.46
C TYR A 94 6.50 1.02 -1.87
N THR A 95 6.95 2.20 -2.32
CA THR A 95 6.48 2.81 -3.56
C THR A 95 7.59 2.97 -4.61
N ARG A 96 7.17 2.97 -5.90
CA ARG A 96 8.07 3.31 -7.02
C ARG A 96 8.62 4.73 -6.92
N ALA A 97 7.83 5.66 -6.36
CA ALA A 97 8.27 7.03 -6.15
C ALA A 97 9.48 7.12 -5.21
N LEU A 98 9.51 6.31 -4.16
CA LEU A 98 10.66 6.23 -3.24
C LEU A 98 11.88 5.59 -3.89
N GLN A 99 11.69 4.51 -4.67
CA GLN A 99 12.80 3.92 -5.45
C GLN A 99 13.46 4.96 -6.35
N ARG A 100 12.64 5.76 -7.02
CA ARG A 100 13.05 6.84 -7.90
C ARG A 100 13.75 7.97 -7.14
N GLN A 101 13.23 8.35 -6.00
CA GLN A 101 13.83 9.35 -5.13
C GLN A 101 15.26 8.96 -4.71
N ILE A 102 15.49 7.72 -4.34
CA ILE A 102 16.82 7.20 -3.97
C ILE A 102 17.81 7.35 -5.14
N LEU A 103 17.35 7.13 -6.38
CA LEU A 103 18.17 7.29 -7.57
C LEU A 103 18.48 8.76 -7.88
N ASN A 104 17.46 9.61 -7.83
CA ASN A 104 17.53 10.96 -8.39
C ASN A 104 18.04 12.01 -7.39
N ASP A 105 17.84 11.82 -6.09
CA ASP A 105 18.25 12.78 -5.06
C ASP A 105 19.77 12.74 -4.76
N GLY A 106 20.52 11.86 -5.43
CA GLY A 106 21.98 11.72 -5.25
C GLY A 106 22.38 11.08 -3.92
N ASP A 107 21.46 10.39 -3.25
CA ASP A 107 21.73 9.76 -1.95
C ASP A 107 22.71 8.60 -2.06
N ILE A 108 22.70 7.86 -3.18
CA ILE A 108 23.66 6.79 -3.47
C ILE A 108 25.09 7.36 -3.54
N GLU A 109 25.28 8.43 -4.32
CA GLU A 109 26.61 9.06 -4.51
C GLU A 109 27.11 9.70 -3.20
N ARG A 110 26.19 10.29 -2.41
CA ARG A 110 26.53 10.79 -1.07
C ARG A 110 26.98 9.67 -0.14
N ALA A 111 26.30 8.52 -0.14
CA ALA A 111 26.66 7.38 0.68
C ALA A 111 28.00 6.74 0.27
N LYS A 112 28.27 6.63 -1.04
CA LYS A 112 29.57 6.22 -1.58
C LYS A 112 30.69 7.16 -1.14
N ALA A 113 30.49 8.48 -1.32
CA ALA A 113 31.45 9.48 -0.92
C ALA A 113 31.72 9.47 0.60
N LEU A 114 30.70 9.30 1.42
CA LEU A 114 30.85 9.17 2.89
C LEU A 114 31.69 7.96 3.28
N THR A 115 31.40 6.81 2.68
CA THR A 115 32.09 5.55 2.99
C THR A 115 33.47 5.47 2.34
N GLY A 116 33.67 6.18 1.24
CA GLY A 116 34.87 6.06 0.37
C GLY A 116 34.95 4.69 -0.29
N GLN A 117 33.81 4.03 -0.51
CA GLN A 117 33.72 2.67 -1.04
C GLN A 117 32.81 2.66 -2.28
N GLU A 118 33.30 2.04 -3.34
CA GLU A 118 32.53 1.83 -4.56
C GLU A 118 31.74 0.53 -4.48
N VAL A 119 30.48 0.58 -4.88
CA VAL A 119 29.57 -0.58 -4.95
C VAL A 119 28.68 -0.45 -6.19
N ALA A 120 28.35 -1.56 -6.79
CA ALA A 120 27.36 -1.61 -7.86
C ALA A 120 25.94 -1.59 -7.27
N VAL A 121 25.13 -0.62 -7.72
CA VAL A 121 23.75 -0.46 -7.24
C VAL A 121 22.79 -0.57 -8.41
N ALA A 122 21.77 -1.41 -8.30
CA ALA A 122 20.68 -1.50 -9.25
C ALA A 122 19.33 -1.22 -8.59
N VAL A 123 18.40 -0.63 -9.33
CA VAL A 123 16.98 -0.56 -8.95
C VAL A 123 16.22 -1.62 -9.73
N ARG A 124 15.67 -2.61 -9.03
CA ARG A 124 14.89 -3.67 -9.64
C ARG A 124 13.40 -3.32 -9.63
N VAL A 125 12.83 -3.13 -10.80
CA VAL A 125 11.40 -2.86 -11.00
C VAL A 125 10.73 -4.03 -11.73
N GLY A 126 9.44 -4.20 -11.48
CA GLY A 126 8.65 -5.26 -12.11
C GLY A 126 8.43 -4.99 -13.61
N ARG A 127 8.17 -6.05 -14.36
CA ARG A 127 7.98 -6.06 -15.81
C ARG A 127 6.92 -5.05 -16.32
N ALA A 128 5.82 -4.88 -15.57
CA ALA A 128 4.78 -3.90 -15.90
C ALA A 128 5.26 -2.43 -15.89
N ASN A 129 6.49 -2.15 -15.46
CA ASN A 129 7.07 -0.80 -15.55
C ASN A 129 7.79 -0.52 -16.87
N PHE A 130 8.08 -1.55 -17.67
CA PHE A 130 8.75 -1.40 -18.95
C PHE A 130 7.73 -1.14 -20.06
N ILE A 131 8.05 -0.20 -20.93
CA ILE A 131 7.20 0.17 -22.05
C ILE A 131 7.47 -0.80 -23.21
N SER A 132 6.40 -1.32 -23.80
CA SER A 132 6.46 -2.15 -25.01
C SER A 132 6.52 -1.25 -26.25
N ARG A 133 7.63 -1.30 -26.98
CA ARG A 133 7.80 -0.54 -28.23
C ARG A 133 6.79 -1.00 -29.29
N SER A 134 6.59 -2.29 -29.42
CA SER A 134 5.63 -2.86 -30.38
C SER A 134 4.19 -2.42 -30.10
N ARG A 135 3.79 -2.35 -28.85
CA ARG A 135 2.46 -1.84 -28.49
C ARG A 135 2.30 -0.36 -28.77
N VAL A 136 3.31 0.45 -28.45
CA VAL A 136 3.31 1.88 -28.76
C VAL A 136 3.20 2.10 -30.28
N GLU A 137 3.96 1.36 -31.09
CA GLU A 137 3.90 1.43 -32.56
C GLU A 137 2.54 0.99 -33.11
N ALA A 138 1.92 -0.03 -32.51
CA ALA A 138 0.61 -0.49 -32.89
C ALA A 138 -0.50 0.55 -32.59
N TYR A 139 -0.44 1.19 -31.40
CA TYR A 139 -1.36 2.31 -31.10
C TYR A 139 -1.10 3.53 -31.98
N ASP A 140 0.17 3.83 -32.32
CA ASP A 140 0.48 4.92 -33.25
C ASP A 140 -0.12 4.68 -34.66
N ALA A 141 -0.06 3.44 -35.13
CA ALA A 141 -0.68 3.07 -36.39
C ALA A 141 -2.22 3.19 -36.35
N LEU A 142 -2.86 2.78 -35.23
CA LEU A 142 -4.29 2.91 -35.04
C LEU A 142 -4.72 4.39 -35.04
N PHE A 143 -4.05 5.23 -34.25
CA PHE A 143 -4.38 6.66 -34.13
C PHE A 143 -4.22 7.41 -35.47
N ARG A 144 -3.20 7.05 -36.26
CA ARG A 144 -3.06 7.59 -37.62
C ARG A 144 -4.20 7.17 -38.56
N GLN A 145 -4.70 5.94 -38.43
CA GLN A 145 -5.87 5.48 -39.22
C GLN A 145 -7.15 6.22 -38.81
N GLU A 146 -7.30 6.55 -37.54
CA GLU A 146 -8.43 7.28 -37.00
C GLU A 146 -8.31 8.82 -37.19
N GLY A 147 -7.18 9.29 -37.73
CA GLY A 147 -6.94 10.71 -37.96
C GLY A 147 -6.66 11.51 -36.66
N VAL A 148 -6.29 10.83 -35.58
CA VAL A 148 -5.98 11.47 -34.31
C VAL A 148 -4.60 12.14 -34.39
N ASP A 149 -4.57 13.47 -34.26
CA ASP A 149 -3.33 14.26 -34.21
C ASP A 149 -3.12 14.84 -32.80
N ASN A 150 -2.28 14.19 -32.01
CA ASN A 150 -1.97 14.60 -30.65
C ASN A 150 -0.46 14.84 -30.50
N ALA A 151 -0.07 16.07 -30.10
CA ALA A 151 1.33 16.48 -30.00
C ALA A 151 2.09 15.67 -28.94
N PHE A 152 1.48 15.41 -27.76
CA PHE A 152 2.08 14.63 -26.69
C PHE A 152 2.30 13.17 -27.10
N TRP A 153 1.31 12.59 -27.83
CA TRP A 153 1.48 11.24 -28.36
C TRP A 153 2.65 11.14 -29.34
N ARG A 154 2.77 12.09 -30.25
CA ARG A 154 3.90 12.13 -31.20
C ARG A 154 5.24 12.22 -30.48
N GLU A 155 5.32 13.02 -29.44
CA GLU A 155 6.53 13.15 -28.63
C GLU A 155 6.87 11.84 -27.91
N PHE A 156 5.87 11.20 -27.30
CA PHE A 156 6.01 9.88 -26.67
C PHE A 156 6.51 8.82 -27.65
N VAL A 157 5.88 8.71 -28.80
CA VAL A 157 6.28 7.77 -29.86
C VAL A 157 7.70 8.06 -30.34
N SER A 158 8.05 9.33 -30.53
CA SER A 158 9.41 9.75 -30.94
C SER A 158 10.46 9.34 -29.90
N TRP A 159 10.16 9.53 -28.63
CA TRP A 159 11.01 9.12 -27.53
C TRP A 159 11.20 7.60 -27.50
N VAL A 160 10.13 6.81 -27.59
CA VAL A 160 10.23 5.34 -27.66
C VAL A 160 11.03 4.87 -28.88
N ARG A 161 10.88 5.53 -30.04
CA ARG A 161 11.64 5.22 -31.26
C ARG A 161 13.11 5.57 -31.17
N SER A 162 13.48 6.52 -30.33
CA SER A 162 14.89 6.91 -30.14
C SER A 162 15.74 5.85 -29.43
N TRP A 163 15.13 4.85 -28.81
CA TRP A 163 15.85 3.82 -28.08
C TRP A 163 16.72 2.98 -29.00
N THR A 164 17.95 2.76 -28.55
CA THR A 164 18.96 1.95 -29.21
C THR A 164 19.43 0.84 -28.27
N PRO A 165 20.17 -0.17 -28.74
CA PRO A 165 20.77 -1.18 -27.86
C PRO A 165 21.70 -0.62 -26.77
N ARG A 166 22.11 0.67 -26.89
CA ARG A 166 22.93 1.37 -25.88
C ARG A 166 22.11 2.15 -24.86
N THR A 167 20.80 2.26 -25.07
CA THR A 167 19.90 2.89 -24.10
C THR A 167 19.89 2.08 -22.80
N LEU A 168 20.05 2.75 -21.66
CA LEU A 168 20.02 2.08 -20.36
C LEU A 168 18.65 1.46 -20.12
N PRO A 169 18.56 0.26 -19.53
CA PRO A 169 17.27 -0.43 -19.34
C PRO A 169 16.23 0.40 -18.58
N LEU A 170 16.62 1.15 -17.55
CA LEU A 170 15.69 1.99 -16.78
C LEU A 170 15.11 3.15 -17.58
N ASP A 171 15.82 3.64 -18.60
CA ASP A 171 15.34 4.73 -19.48
C ASP A 171 14.15 4.28 -20.34
N THR A 172 13.88 2.97 -20.42
CA THR A 172 12.77 2.39 -21.18
C THR A 172 11.55 2.10 -20.32
N THR A 173 11.50 2.67 -19.13
CA THR A 173 10.40 2.46 -18.17
C THR A 173 9.45 3.65 -18.11
N PHE A 174 8.22 3.41 -17.61
CA PHE A 174 7.30 4.50 -17.27
C PHE A 174 7.84 5.41 -16.16
N MET A 175 8.80 4.95 -15.37
CA MET A 175 9.49 5.81 -14.39
C MET A 175 10.27 6.91 -15.10
N ALA A 176 11.09 6.57 -16.11
CA ALA A 176 11.85 7.53 -16.88
C ALA A 176 10.92 8.49 -17.67
N TRP A 177 9.85 7.97 -18.27
CA TRP A 177 8.83 8.78 -18.92
C TRP A 177 8.26 9.86 -17.98
N ARG A 178 7.86 9.49 -16.77
CA ARG A 178 7.29 10.40 -15.78
C ARG A 178 8.27 11.48 -15.30
N ASP A 179 9.57 11.22 -15.37
CA ASP A 179 10.60 12.21 -15.05
C ASP A 179 10.63 13.35 -16.07
N GLN A 180 10.32 13.05 -17.33
CA GLN A 180 10.36 14.01 -18.42
C GLN A 180 9.02 14.70 -18.69
N PHE A 181 7.90 13.96 -18.56
CA PHE A 181 6.60 14.36 -19.11
C PHE A 181 5.44 14.34 -18.11
N GLU A 182 5.70 14.11 -16.85
CA GLU A 182 4.72 14.12 -15.70
C GLU A 182 3.52 13.16 -15.82
N SER A 183 2.97 12.88 -17.01
CA SER A 183 1.80 12.02 -17.22
C SER A 183 1.85 11.29 -18.56
N LEU A 184 1.05 10.22 -18.72
CA LEU A 184 0.82 9.61 -20.03
C LEU A 184 0.09 10.60 -20.94
N PRO A 185 0.35 10.53 -22.27
CA PRO A 185 -0.36 11.37 -23.23
C PRO A 185 -1.88 11.14 -23.14
N GLU A 186 -2.63 12.22 -23.07
CA GLU A 186 -4.06 12.19 -23.35
C GLU A 186 -4.25 12.15 -24.86
N VAL A 187 -4.90 11.12 -25.33
CA VAL A 187 -5.27 11.00 -26.74
C VAL A 187 -6.79 11.06 -26.83
N ASP A 188 -7.32 11.99 -27.61
CA ASP A 188 -8.76 12.23 -27.72
C ASP A 188 -9.54 10.95 -28.02
N GLY A 189 -10.52 10.65 -27.16
CA GLY A 189 -11.34 9.44 -27.27
C GLY A 189 -10.72 8.15 -26.76
N HIS A 190 -9.44 8.17 -26.32
CA HIS A 190 -8.73 6.99 -25.86
C HIS A 190 -8.19 7.17 -24.45
N ASN A 191 -8.68 6.37 -23.50
CA ASN A 191 -8.16 6.32 -22.13
C ASN A 191 -6.95 5.36 -22.05
N LEU A 192 -5.77 5.82 -22.46
CA LEU A 192 -4.54 5.04 -22.37
C LEU A 192 -4.11 4.84 -20.92
N THR A 193 -3.77 3.60 -20.60
CA THR A 193 -3.21 3.23 -19.30
C THR A 193 -1.81 2.62 -19.47
N GLU A 194 -0.99 2.67 -18.42
CA GLU A 194 0.33 2.03 -18.44
C GLU A 194 0.26 0.54 -18.78
N ASP A 195 -0.78 -0.15 -18.28
CA ASP A 195 -0.96 -1.59 -18.56
C ASP A 195 -1.17 -1.89 -20.03
N MET A 196 -1.76 -0.95 -20.79
CA MET A 196 -1.97 -1.08 -22.24
C MET A 196 -0.66 -0.98 -23.03
N LEU A 197 0.26 -0.17 -22.54
CA LEU A 197 1.55 0.12 -23.19
C LEU A 197 2.72 -0.65 -22.58
N SER A 198 2.51 -1.38 -21.46
CA SER A 198 3.55 -2.14 -20.79
C SER A 198 3.87 -3.46 -21.50
N ILE A 199 5.07 -3.97 -21.26
CA ILE A 199 5.45 -5.32 -21.66
C ILE A 199 4.53 -6.31 -20.93
N GLY A 200 3.73 -7.08 -21.68
CA GLY A 200 2.82 -8.08 -21.11
C GLY A 200 3.58 -9.19 -20.37
N GLN A 201 2.92 -9.95 -19.50
CA GLN A 201 3.49 -11.20 -19.01
C GLN A 201 3.54 -12.21 -20.18
N GLU A 202 4.72 -12.79 -20.48
CA GLU A 202 4.82 -13.86 -21.45
C GLU A 202 3.96 -15.06 -21.04
N SER A 203 3.23 -15.61 -21.99
CA SER A 203 2.87 -17.02 -21.86
C SER A 203 4.15 -17.81 -22.12
N THR A 204 4.67 -18.50 -21.13
CA THR A 204 5.71 -19.48 -21.30
C THR A 204 5.22 -20.53 -22.28
N LYS A 205 5.85 -20.48 -23.48
CA LYS A 205 6.05 -21.41 -24.51
C LYS A 205 5.07 -22.23 -25.18
N GLY A 206 5.21 -22.20 -26.33
CA GLY A 206 6.01 -22.94 -27.23
C GLY A 206 6.00 -24.47 -27.11
N GLY A 207 4.89 -25.06 -26.62
CA GLY A 207 4.49 -26.39 -27.09
C GLY A 207 3.60 -26.17 -28.30
N ALA A 208 3.86 -26.90 -29.38
CA ALA A 208 2.94 -27.01 -30.49
C ALA A 208 1.52 -27.27 -29.99
N PRO A 209 0.47 -26.80 -30.67
CA PRO A 209 -0.88 -27.16 -30.30
C PRO A 209 -0.99 -28.69 -30.37
N GLU A 210 -0.88 -29.32 -29.21
CA GLU A 210 -1.43 -30.67 -29.09
C GLU A 210 -2.94 -30.46 -29.20
N ASP A 211 -3.51 -31.04 -30.23
CA ASP A 211 -4.95 -31.15 -30.41
C ASP A 211 -5.50 -31.79 -29.14
N ASP A 212 -6.26 -31.01 -28.38
CA ASP A 212 -6.90 -31.43 -27.13
C ASP A 212 -8.00 -32.45 -27.51
N PRO A 213 -7.85 -33.77 -27.18
CA PRO A 213 -8.82 -34.77 -27.55
C PRO A 213 -10.18 -34.63 -26.84
N ASP A 214 -10.35 -33.67 -25.96
CA ASP A 214 -11.58 -33.44 -25.18
C ASP A 214 -12.58 -32.45 -25.82
N GLU A 215 -12.46 -32.15 -27.12
CA GLU A 215 -13.50 -31.44 -27.86
C GLU A 215 -14.73 -32.33 -28.17
N LYS A 216 -15.05 -33.26 -27.29
CA LYS A 216 -16.34 -33.94 -27.36
C LYS A 216 -17.42 -33.09 -26.77
N GLN A 217 -18.30 -32.62 -27.64
CA GLN A 217 -19.55 -31.94 -27.39
C GLN A 217 -20.28 -32.55 -26.17
N ALA A 218 -20.23 -31.89 -25.05
CA ALA A 218 -21.21 -32.10 -23.99
C ALA A 218 -22.28 -31.00 -24.17
N ASP A 219 -23.48 -31.42 -24.41
CA ASP A 219 -24.64 -30.58 -24.62
C ASP A 219 -24.89 -29.71 -23.38
N LEU A 220 -24.62 -28.42 -23.52
CA LEU A 220 -24.92 -27.36 -22.56
C LEU A 220 -26.19 -26.57 -22.92
N GLU A 221 -27.04 -27.17 -23.76
CA GLU A 221 -28.35 -26.61 -24.10
C GLU A 221 -29.24 -26.57 -22.86
N GLY A 222 -29.35 -25.41 -22.27
CA GLY A 222 -30.18 -25.15 -21.09
C GLY A 222 -29.56 -24.26 -20.02
N LEU A 223 -28.27 -23.93 -20.13
CA LEU A 223 -27.56 -23.16 -19.09
C LEU A 223 -27.30 -21.69 -19.46
N VAL A 224 -27.56 -21.24 -20.70
CA VAL A 224 -27.15 -19.89 -21.14
C VAL A 224 -28.30 -19.19 -21.88
N PRO A 225 -28.79 -18.03 -21.44
CA PRO A 225 -29.72 -17.18 -22.23
C PRO A 225 -28.98 -16.47 -23.38
N GLU A 226 -29.61 -16.34 -24.52
CA GLU A 226 -29.14 -15.55 -25.67
C GLU A 226 -29.46 -14.07 -25.45
N ASP A 227 -28.45 -13.19 -25.44
CA ASP A 227 -28.62 -11.75 -25.55
C ASP A 227 -27.55 -11.07 -26.41
N ASP A 228 -27.99 -10.30 -27.40
CA ASP A 228 -27.24 -9.74 -28.53
C ASP A 228 -26.49 -8.41 -28.28
N ALA A 229 -26.40 -7.90 -27.07
CA ALA A 229 -25.98 -6.52 -26.79
C ALA A 229 -24.45 -6.24 -26.78
N ILE A 230 -23.58 -7.17 -27.23
CA ILE A 230 -22.10 -7.06 -27.08
C ILE A 230 -21.38 -6.79 -28.43
N ALA A 231 -22.06 -6.38 -29.46
CA ALA A 231 -21.49 -6.27 -30.82
C ALA A 231 -20.55 -5.05 -31.01
N ASP A 232 -20.79 -3.94 -30.34
CA ASP A 232 -20.10 -2.65 -30.63
C ASP A 232 -18.73 -2.43 -29.99
N ALA A 233 -18.36 -3.20 -28.97
CA ALA A 233 -17.00 -3.11 -28.37
C ALA A 233 -15.91 -3.85 -29.20
N ARG A 234 -16.28 -4.44 -30.35
CA ARG A 234 -15.47 -5.42 -31.06
C ARG A 234 -14.49 -4.87 -32.11
N GLN A 235 -14.57 -3.58 -32.42
CA GLN A 235 -13.76 -3.01 -33.51
C GLN A 235 -12.38 -2.50 -33.08
N GLN A 236 -12.16 -2.25 -31.79
CA GLN A 236 -10.93 -1.63 -31.32
C GLN A 236 -9.77 -2.60 -30.96
N GLU A 237 -9.90 -3.89 -31.17
CA GLU A 237 -9.00 -4.91 -30.59
C GLU A 237 -8.20 -5.74 -31.62
N LYS A 238 -7.65 -5.12 -32.67
CA LYS A 238 -6.74 -5.80 -33.59
C LYS A 238 -5.29 -5.32 -33.39
N LEU A 239 -4.65 -5.64 -32.26
CA LEU A 239 -3.30 -5.17 -32.01
C LEU A 239 -2.33 -6.24 -31.53
N ALA A 240 -1.29 -6.42 -32.37
CA ALA A 240 0.03 -7.01 -32.25
C ALA A 240 0.19 -8.54 -32.18
N PRO A 241 1.06 -9.10 -32.99
CA PRO A 241 1.40 -10.52 -32.99
C PRO A 241 2.49 -10.89 -31.95
N ALA A 242 2.42 -12.13 -31.45
CA ALA A 242 3.20 -12.68 -30.36
C ALA A 242 4.74 -12.76 -30.56
N ASP A 243 5.25 -12.58 -31.78
CA ASP A 243 6.69 -12.65 -32.06
C ASP A 243 7.44 -11.33 -31.84
N GLU A 244 6.75 -10.20 -31.76
CA GLU A 244 7.35 -8.89 -31.48
C GLU A 244 7.63 -8.69 -29.99
N ASP A 245 6.88 -9.31 -29.11
CA ASP A 245 7.07 -9.25 -27.65
C ASP A 245 8.48 -9.75 -27.22
N LYS A 246 9.12 -10.62 -28.02
CA LYS A 246 10.46 -11.12 -27.70
C LYS A 246 11.55 -10.05 -27.78
N LYS A 247 11.38 -9.06 -28.68
CA LYS A 247 12.31 -7.92 -28.79
C LYS A 247 12.10 -6.91 -27.65
N ASP A 248 10.86 -6.74 -27.24
CA ASP A 248 10.50 -5.85 -26.13
C ASP A 248 11.04 -6.31 -24.77
N LEU A 249 11.21 -7.64 -24.61
CA LEU A 249 11.80 -8.23 -23.41
C LEU A 249 13.30 -7.97 -23.24
N PHE A 250 13.99 -7.50 -24.26
CA PHE A 250 15.44 -7.31 -24.21
C PHE A 250 15.87 -6.42 -23.03
N TYR A 251 15.29 -5.24 -22.90
CA TYR A 251 15.65 -4.28 -21.83
C TYR A 251 15.28 -4.83 -20.45
N TYR A 252 14.14 -5.48 -20.32
CA TYR A 252 13.73 -6.10 -19.07
C TYR A 252 14.68 -7.23 -18.64
N ARG A 253 15.06 -8.12 -19.57
CA ARG A 253 15.99 -9.22 -19.30
C ARG A 253 17.37 -8.70 -18.94
N HIS A 254 17.88 -7.77 -19.71
CA HIS A 254 19.16 -7.13 -19.42
C HIS A 254 19.16 -6.46 -18.03
N HIS A 255 18.10 -5.75 -17.71
CA HIS A 255 17.90 -5.16 -16.39
C HIS A 255 17.85 -6.22 -15.26
N ALA A 256 17.15 -7.33 -15.51
CA ALA A 256 17.02 -8.40 -14.53
C ALA A 256 18.37 -9.07 -14.23
N GLU A 257 19.17 -9.35 -15.26
CA GLU A 257 20.50 -9.95 -15.10
C GLU A 257 21.48 -8.97 -14.44
N TYR A 258 21.51 -7.72 -14.89
CA TYR A 258 22.34 -6.69 -14.24
C TYR A 258 22.04 -6.54 -12.73
N ALA A 259 20.76 -6.53 -12.35
CA ALA A 259 20.38 -6.45 -10.95
C ALA A 259 20.82 -7.67 -10.11
N LYS A 260 21.02 -8.84 -10.74
CA LYS A 260 21.54 -10.03 -10.04
C LYS A 260 23.05 -9.96 -9.77
N GLU A 261 23.77 -9.14 -10.50
CA GLU A 261 25.22 -8.96 -10.38
C GLU A 261 25.62 -7.82 -9.43
N CYS A 262 24.70 -6.89 -9.13
CA CYS A 262 24.97 -5.73 -8.30
C CYS A 262 25.05 -6.09 -6.80
N ASP A 263 25.90 -5.37 -6.06
CA ASP A 263 26.10 -5.53 -4.61
C ASP A 263 24.87 -5.12 -3.81
N ILE A 264 24.20 -4.03 -4.25
CA ILE A 264 23.00 -3.49 -3.62
C ILE A 264 21.86 -3.45 -4.63
N VAL A 265 20.72 -4.02 -4.25
CA VAL A 265 19.51 -4.00 -5.09
C VAL A 265 18.39 -3.23 -4.38
N ILE A 266 17.99 -2.11 -4.95
CA ILE A 266 16.84 -1.32 -4.49
C ILE A 266 15.59 -1.87 -5.17
N THR A 267 14.58 -2.25 -4.39
CA THR A 267 13.35 -2.85 -4.93
C THR A 267 12.14 -2.49 -4.07
N ASN A 268 10.97 -3.07 -4.38
CA ASN A 268 9.78 -2.88 -3.55
C ASN A 268 9.43 -4.15 -2.74
N HIS A 269 8.58 -3.96 -1.71
CA HIS A 269 8.16 -5.04 -0.82
C HIS A 269 7.51 -6.22 -1.55
N ALA A 270 6.73 -5.95 -2.61
CA ALA A 270 6.11 -7.00 -3.39
C ALA A 270 7.15 -7.85 -4.15
N THR A 271 8.19 -7.22 -4.69
CA THR A 271 9.29 -7.94 -5.36
C THR A 271 10.07 -8.82 -4.38
N ILE A 272 10.32 -8.36 -3.15
CA ILE A 272 10.96 -9.19 -2.10
C ILE A 272 10.09 -10.41 -1.77
N ALA A 273 8.78 -10.21 -1.64
CA ALA A 273 7.87 -11.31 -1.37
C ALA A 273 7.83 -12.33 -2.53
N LEU A 274 7.79 -11.85 -3.77
CA LEU A 274 7.88 -12.70 -4.96
C LEU A 274 9.24 -13.41 -5.07
N HIS A 275 10.34 -12.74 -4.71
CA HIS A 275 11.67 -13.33 -4.66
C HIS A 275 11.72 -14.50 -3.68
N ALA A 276 11.14 -14.34 -2.48
CA ALA A 276 11.03 -15.42 -1.51
C ALA A 276 10.16 -16.58 -2.03
N GLN A 277 9.03 -16.28 -2.71
CA GLN A 277 8.19 -17.29 -3.34
C GLN A 277 8.90 -18.07 -4.46
N SER A 278 9.69 -17.36 -5.29
CA SER A 278 10.46 -17.94 -6.39
C SER A 278 11.82 -18.52 -5.95
N ARG A 279 11.99 -18.77 -4.67
CA ARG A 279 13.22 -19.37 -4.09
C ARG A 279 14.51 -18.61 -4.44
N GLY A 280 14.43 -17.31 -4.52
CA GLY A 280 15.61 -16.50 -4.82
C GLY A 280 15.82 -16.19 -6.32
N ALA A 281 14.98 -16.69 -7.21
CA ALA A 281 15.21 -16.57 -8.66
C ALA A 281 15.16 -15.12 -9.19
N ILE A 282 14.40 -14.21 -8.54
CA ILE A 282 14.19 -12.86 -9.05
C ILE A 282 15.39 -11.93 -8.84
N LEU A 283 16.02 -11.97 -7.66
CA LEU A 283 17.11 -11.08 -7.30
C LEU A 283 18.47 -11.79 -7.20
N GLY A 284 18.50 -13.10 -7.39
CA GLY A 284 19.69 -13.91 -7.14
C GLY A 284 19.95 -14.10 -5.65
N ASN A 285 21.18 -14.42 -5.29
CA ASN A 285 21.55 -14.62 -3.88
C ASN A 285 21.60 -13.26 -3.14
N ILE A 286 20.73 -13.04 -2.20
CA ILE A 286 20.68 -11.86 -1.31
C ILE A 286 20.70 -12.35 0.13
N GLU A 287 21.69 -11.94 0.87
CA GLU A 287 21.90 -12.39 2.26
C GLU A 287 21.28 -11.45 3.28
N ALA A 288 21.20 -10.15 2.98
CA ALA A 288 20.67 -9.16 3.90
C ALA A 288 19.58 -8.28 3.24
N VAL A 289 18.61 -7.88 4.04
CA VAL A 289 17.54 -6.98 3.58
C VAL A 289 17.29 -5.84 4.56
N ILE A 290 17.13 -4.64 4.02
CA ILE A 290 16.67 -3.46 4.75
C ILE A 290 15.29 -3.10 4.21
N PHE A 291 14.26 -3.24 5.04
CA PHE A 291 12.90 -2.81 4.71
C PHE A 291 12.71 -1.36 5.16
N ASP A 292 12.57 -0.44 4.22
CA ASP A 292 12.19 0.96 4.50
C ASP A 292 10.67 1.13 4.31
N GLU A 293 10.04 1.99 5.12
CA GLU A 293 8.59 2.10 5.25
C GLU A 293 7.92 0.75 5.60
N THR A 294 8.53 0.05 6.54
CA THR A 294 8.16 -1.31 6.95
C THR A 294 6.71 -1.45 7.41
N ASP A 295 6.10 -0.41 7.96
CA ASP A 295 4.70 -0.39 8.36
C ASP A 295 3.74 -0.70 7.18
N ARG A 296 4.22 -0.59 5.93
CA ARG A 296 3.52 -0.97 4.71
C ARG A 296 3.80 -2.38 4.21
N LEU A 297 4.80 -3.03 4.77
CA LEU A 297 5.16 -4.39 4.36
C LEU A 297 4.00 -5.40 4.53
N PRO A 298 3.22 -5.40 5.65
CA PRO A 298 2.06 -6.27 5.78
C PRO A 298 0.99 -6.03 4.71
N ASP A 299 0.78 -4.77 4.30
CA ASP A 299 -0.21 -4.42 3.27
C ASP A 299 0.27 -4.86 1.88
N ALA A 300 1.56 -4.74 1.58
CA ALA A 300 2.16 -5.24 0.34
C ALA A 300 2.03 -6.77 0.24
N ILE A 301 2.32 -7.50 1.32
CA ILE A 301 2.14 -8.95 1.39
C ILE A 301 0.67 -9.32 1.21
N ARG A 302 -0.24 -8.66 1.94
CA ARG A 302 -1.68 -8.91 1.79
C ARG A 302 -2.15 -8.71 0.35
N SER A 303 -1.76 -7.59 -0.27
CA SER A 303 -2.13 -7.25 -1.64
C SER A 303 -1.67 -8.32 -2.65
N LEU A 304 -0.48 -8.87 -2.45
CA LEU A 304 0.07 -9.91 -3.32
C LEU A 304 -0.72 -11.24 -3.25
N TYR A 305 -1.28 -11.54 -2.08
CA TYR A 305 -2.04 -12.78 -1.85
C TYR A 305 -3.55 -12.58 -1.87
N SER A 306 -4.03 -11.35 -2.01
CA SER A 306 -5.44 -11.05 -2.19
C SER A 306 -5.82 -11.13 -3.67
N HIS A 307 -6.82 -11.91 -3.96
CA HIS A 307 -7.32 -12.06 -5.33
C HIS A 307 -8.80 -11.69 -5.37
N ARG A 308 -9.14 -10.83 -6.31
CA ARG A 308 -10.53 -10.45 -6.58
C ARG A 308 -10.82 -10.68 -8.04
N MET A 309 -11.59 -11.72 -8.32
CA MET A 309 -11.81 -12.20 -9.66
C MET A 309 -13.22 -11.91 -10.13
N ARG A 310 -13.30 -11.36 -11.34
CA ARG A 310 -14.51 -11.28 -12.15
C ARG A 310 -14.23 -12.07 -13.41
N PRO A 311 -15.01 -13.11 -13.72
CA PRO A 311 -14.73 -13.98 -14.85
C PRO A 311 -14.54 -13.26 -16.19
N HIS A 312 -15.40 -12.29 -16.51
CA HIS A 312 -15.26 -11.49 -17.73
C HIS A 312 -13.98 -10.65 -17.76
N LEU A 313 -13.66 -9.99 -16.64
CA LEU A 313 -12.46 -9.15 -16.57
C LEU A 313 -11.20 -10.00 -16.69
N LEU A 314 -11.23 -11.20 -16.11
CA LEU A 314 -10.14 -12.18 -16.23
C LEU A 314 -9.94 -12.61 -17.68
N LEU A 315 -11.02 -12.92 -18.41
CA LEU A 315 -10.94 -13.28 -19.83
C LEU A 315 -10.39 -12.12 -20.68
N ASN A 316 -10.91 -10.92 -20.49
CA ASN A 316 -10.44 -9.73 -21.21
C ASN A 316 -8.94 -9.47 -20.94
N THR A 317 -8.51 -9.62 -19.69
CA THR A 317 -7.10 -9.49 -19.32
C THR A 317 -6.24 -10.54 -20.01
N CYS A 318 -6.72 -11.78 -20.08
CA CYS A 318 -6.00 -12.87 -20.76
C CYS A 318 -5.94 -12.66 -22.28
N GLU A 319 -7.00 -12.15 -22.90
CA GLU A 319 -7.00 -11.82 -24.33
C GLU A 319 -6.02 -10.70 -24.66
N ARG A 320 -6.07 -9.58 -23.89
CA ARG A 320 -5.14 -8.46 -24.05
C ARG A 320 -3.68 -8.89 -23.93
N ARG A 321 -3.38 -9.74 -22.95
CA ARG A 321 -2.00 -10.20 -22.70
C ARG A 321 -1.50 -11.19 -23.75
N ARG A 322 -2.37 -11.96 -24.39
CA ARG A 322 -1.99 -13.01 -25.34
C ARG A 322 -2.14 -12.64 -26.81
N GLY A 323 -2.88 -11.56 -27.12
CA GLY A 323 -3.22 -11.24 -28.51
C GLY A 323 -4.08 -12.30 -29.22
N ARG A 324 -4.62 -13.28 -28.48
CA ARG A 324 -5.47 -14.36 -29.02
C ARG A 324 -6.86 -14.26 -28.39
N ARG A 325 -7.88 -14.45 -29.21
CA ARG A 325 -9.26 -14.48 -28.73
C ARG A 325 -9.50 -15.70 -27.84
N VAL A 326 -10.18 -15.47 -26.72
CA VAL A 326 -10.68 -16.57 -25.88
C VAL A 326 -11.83 -17.28 -26.62
N PRO A 327 -11.91 -18.61 -26.57
CA PRO A 327 -13.01 -19.37 -27.20
C PRO A 327 -14.38 -18.84 -26.75
N LYS A 328 -15.36 -18.75 -27.68
CA LYS A 328 -16.73 -18.29 -27.42
C LYS A 328 -17.36 -19.02 -26.21
N ARG A 329 -17.12 -20.33 -26.11
CA ARG A 329 -17.58 -21.17 -24.98
C ARG A 329 -17.12 -20.64 -23.62
N GLN A 330 -15.86 -20.21 -23.48
CA GLN A 330 -15.36 -19.68 -22.21
C GLN A 330 -15.99 -18.35 -21.84
N ARG A 331 -16.33 -17.51 -22.82
CA ARG A 331 -17.08 -16.27 -22.59
C ARG A 331 -18.51 -16.55 -22.13
N GLN A 332 -19.17 -17.56 -22.71
CA GLN A 332 -20.51 -18.00 -22.29
C GLN A 332 -20.47 -18.53 -20.84
N ILE A 333 -19.44 -19.33 -20.49
CA ILE A 333 -19.28 -19.81 -19.10
C ILE A 333 -19.04 -18.64 -18.14
N ALA A 334 -18.22 -17.65 -18.50
CA ALA A 334 -18.01 -16.46 -17.69
C ALA A 334 -19.31 -15.68 -17.45
N SER A 335 -20.12 -15.49 -18.49
CA SER A 335 -21.46 -14.88 -18.40
C SER A 335 -22.39 -15.67 -17.47
N ALA A 336 -22.40 -17.00 -17.60
CA ALA A 336 -23.20 -17.85 -16.74
C ALA A 336 -22.75 -17.79 -15.27
N ILE A 337 -21.45 -17.66 -15.00
CA ILE A 337 -20.93 -17.44 -13.64
C ILE A 337 -21.43 -16.09 -13.12
N ASP A 338 -21.34 -15.02 -13.90
CA ASP A 338 -21.77 -13.68 -13.45
C ASP A 338 -23.28 -13.65 -13.13
N VAL A 339 -24.12 -14.31 -13.95
CA VAL A 339 -25.56 -14.47 -13.69
C VAL A 339 -25.79 -15.25 -12.39
N CYS A 340 -25.12 -16.38 -12.23
CA CYS A 340 -25.24 -17.19 -11.02
C CYS A 340 -24.81 -16.43 -9.77
N LEU A 341 -23.78 -15.61 -9.85
CA LEU A 341 -23.33 -14.75 -8.75
C LEU A 341 -24.36 -13.65 -8.42
N GLN A 342 -25.04 -13.10 -9.40
CA GLN A 342 -26.12 -12.13 -9.18
C GLN A 342 -27.30 -12.78 -8.45
N GLU A 343 -27.77 -13.94 -8.90
CA GLU A 343 -28.84 -14.71 -8.26
C GLU A 343 -28.47 -15.06 -6.79
N ILE A 344 -27.23 -15.48 -6.53
CA ILE A 344 -26.74 -15.73 -5.18
C ILE A 344 -26.76 -14.42 -4.34
N GLY A 345 -26.39 -13.28 -4.96
CA GLY A 345 -26.43 -11.99 -4.28
C GLY A 345 -27.84 -11.60 -3.82
N GLU A 346 -28.86 -11.89 -4.62
CA GLU A 346 -30.28 -11.67 -4.27
C GLU A 346 -30.72 -12.58 -3.11
N ILE A 347 -30.35 -13.87 -3.14
CA ILE A 347 -30.69 -14.84 -2.07
C ILE A 347 -30.10 -14.41 -0.71
N PHE A 348 -28.93 -13.80 -0.71
CA PHE A 348 -28.22 -13.40 0.51
C PHE A 348 -28.28 -11.90 0.81
N ASP A 349 -29.26 -11.17 0.30
CA ASP A 349 -29.41 -9.73 0.50
C ASP A 349 -28.10 -8.96 0.22
N ARG A 350 -27.38 -9.37 -0.81
CA ARG A 350 -26.05 -8.84 -1.19
C ARG A 350 -25.01 -8.85 -0.08
N ARG A 351 -25.14 -9.75 0.90
CA ARG A 351 -24.14 -9.99 1.94
C ARG A 351 -23.09 -10.97 1.46
N ASP A 352 -21.85 -10.73 1.86
CA ASP A 352 -20.76 -11.66 1.55
C ASP A 352 -21.03 -13.07 2.09
N VAL A 353 -20.73 -14.10 1.29
CA VAL A 353 -21.05 -15.48 1.62
C VAL A 353 -19.86 -16.42 1.35
N THR A 354 -19.61 -17.37 2.26
CA THR A 354 -18.60 -18.43 2.04
C THR A 354 -19.17 -19.59 1.22
N PRO A 355 -18.34 -20.35 0.49
CA PRO A 355 -18.77 -21.56 -0.21
C PRO A 355 -19.50 -22.56 0.70
N ALA A 356 -19.06 -22.70 1.96
CA ALA A 356 -19.70 -23.58 2.94
C ALA A 356 -21.13 -23.13 3.28
N ARG A 357 -21.32 -21.83 3.56
CA ARG A 357 -22.64 -21.27 3.84
C ARG A 357 -23.57 -21.34 2.62
N LEU A 358 -23.00 -21.10 1.43
CA LEU A 358 -23.75 -21.24 0.18
C LEU A 358 -24.24 -22.69 -0.01
N LYS A 359 -23.37 -23.68 0.23
CA LYS A 359 -23.74 -25.11 0.16
C LYS A 359 -24.87 -25.49 1.13
N GLU A 360 -24.83 -24.95 2.35
CA GLU A 360 -25.82 -25.18 3.39
C GLU A 360 -27.17 -24.50 3.07
N SER A 361 -27.17 -23.26 2.65
CA SER A 361 -28.37 -22.43 2.50
C SER A 361 -28.98 -22.45 1.09
N ALA A 362 -28.19 -22.68 0.05
CA ALA A 362 -28.61 -22.70 -1.35
C ALA A 362 -27.82 -23.75 -2.16
N PRO A 363 -28.01 -25.04 -1.87
CA PRO A 363 -27.21 -26.14 -2.43
C PRO A 363 -27.29 -26.23 -3.96
N ALA A 364 -28.41 -25.90 -4.58
CA ALA A 364 -28.54 -25.90 -6.04
C ALA A 364 -27.65 -24.85 -6.71
N HIS A 365 -27.60 -23.63 -6.15
CA HIS A 365 -26.71 -22.56 -6.66
C HIS A 365 -25.23 -22.89 -6.38
N TRP A 366 -24.93 -23.51 -5.22
CA TRP A 366 -23.59 -23.97 -4.94
C TRP A 366 -23.12 -24.99 -5.99
N GLN A 367 -23.94 -26.01 -6.32
CA GLN A 367 -23.60 -27.02 -7.31
C GLN A 367 -23.43 -26.40 -8.70
N ARG A 368 -24.38 -25.55 -9.13
CA ARG A 368 -24.30 -24.85 -10.42
C ARG A 368 -23.02 -24.00 -10.54
N LEU A 369 -22.69 -23.25 -9.48
CA LEU A 369 -21.45 -22.44 -9.49
C LEU A 369 -20.20 -23.32 -9.50
N ALA A 370 -20.19 -24.44 -8.76
CA ALA A 370 -19.09 -25.39 -8.75
C ALA A 370 -18.84 -25.98 -10.15
N ASP A 371 -19.91 -26.41 -10.84
CA ASP A 371 -19.83 -26.97 -12.19
C ASP A 371 -19.32 -25.94 -13.22
N LEU A 372 -19.84 -24.71 -13.13
CA LEU A 372 -19.39 -23.60 -13.99
C LEU A 372 -17.92 -23.26 -13.76
N LEU A 373 -17.49 -23.18 -12.48
CA LEU A 373 -16.10 -22.93 -12.14
C LEU A 373 -15.18 -24.08 -12.62
N ASP A 374 -15.64 -25.33 -12.52
CA ASP A 374 -14.86 -26.47 -13.02
C ASP A 374 -14.73 -26.45 -14.54
N ALA A 375 -15.79 -26.07 -15.27
CA ALA A 375 -15.78 -25.89 -16.71
C ALA A 375 -15.01 -24.66 -17.21
N PHE A 376 -14.81 -23.66 -16.34
CA PHE A 376 -14.12 -22.42 -16.70
C PHE A 376 -12.62 -22.64 -16.81
N ARG A 377 -12.08 -22.56 -18.02
CA ARG A 377 -10.65 -22.76 -18.32
C ARG A 377 -10.05 -21.47 -18.86
N VAL A 378 -9.03 -20.98 -18.19
CA VAL A 378 -8.28 -19.79 -18.57
C VAL A 378 -6.80 -20.14 -18.56
N ARG A 379 -6.06 -19.79 -19.61
CA ARG A 379 -4.62 -20.03 -19.72
C ARG A 379 -3.90 -18.68 -19.72
N GLY A 380 -2.87 -18.51 -18.90
CA GLY A 380 -1.86 -17.49 -19.13
C GLY A 380 -1.78 -16.25 -18.22
N CYS A 381 -2.31 -16.27 -17.01
CA CYS A 381 -2.09 -15.22 -16.03
C CYS A 381 -1.77 -15.83 -14.67
N SER A 382 -0.51 -15.91 -14.27
CA SER A 382 -0.06 -16.68 -13.09
C SER A 382 -0.71 -16.27 -11.78
N SER A 383 -0.76 -14.96 -11.46
CA SER A 383 -1.37 -14.48 -10.21
C SER A 383 -2.89 -14.72 -10.15
N ASP A 384 -3.58 -14.47 -11.27
CA ASP A 384 -5.04 -14.63 -11.37
C ASP A 384 -5.45 -16.10 -11.38
N LEU A 385 -4.60 -16.98 -11.97
CA LEU A 385 -4.80 -18.43 -11.98
C LEU A 385 -4.69 -19.02 -10.59
N ARG A 386 -3.78 -18.51 -9.74
CA ARG A 386 -3.67 -18.96 -8.35
C ARG A 386 -4.97 -18.68 -7.59
N GLY A 387 -5.50 -17.47 -7.68
CA GLY A 387 -6.77 -17.11 -7.06
C GLY A 387 -7.92 -17.99 -7.59
N LEU A 388 -8.00 -18.23 -8.90
CA LEU A 388 -9.00 -19.10 -9.51
C LEU A 388 -8.87 -20.54 -9.00
N ARG A 389 -7.64 -21.07 -8.87
CA ARG A 389 -7.39 -22.41 -8.33
C ARG A 389 -7.90 -22.53 -6.89
N LEU A 390 -7.56 -21.57 -6.03
CA LEU A 390 -8.02 -21.54 -4.64
C LEU A 390 -9.55 -21.49 -4.54
N VAL A 391 -10.22 -20.70 -5.40
CA VAL A 391 -11.67 -20.68 -5.49
C VAL A 391 -12.22 -22.05 -5.91
N LYS A 392 -11.69 -22.65 -6.99
CA LYS A 392 -12.13 -23.97 -7.45
C LYS A 392 -11.96 -25.05 -6.37
N GLU A 393 -10.83 -25.02 -5.65
CA GLU A 393 -10.59 -25.96 -4.54
C GLU A 393 -11.61 -25.80 -3.40
N ALA A 394 -12.01 -24.57 -3.12
CA ALA A 394 -13.02 -24.29 -2.08
C ALA A 394 -14.42 -24.81 -2.45
N PHE A 395 -14.72 -25.00 -3.73
CA PHE A 395 -15.97 -25.55 -4.23
C PHE A 395 -15.92 -27.08 -4.49
N LYS A 396 -14.78 -27.75 -4.29
CA LYS A 396 -14.71 -29.21 -4.35
C LYS A 396 -15.27 -29.84 -3.07
N GLU A 397 -15.96 -30.99 -3.24
CA GLU A 397 -16.61 -31.70 -2.12
C GLU A 397 -15.63 -32.21 -1.05
N SER A 398 -14.41 -32.52 -1.43
CA SER A 398 -13.39 -33.11 -0.57
C SER A 398 -12.78 -32.15 0.45
N GLY A 399 -13.23 -30.88 0.50
CA GLY A 399 -12.98 -29.96 1.61
C GLY A 399 -11.58 -29.97 2.22
N ARG A 400 -10.51 -30.21 1.43
CA ARG A 400 -9.15 -29.96 1.92
C ARG A 400 -9.10 -28.50 2.34
N LYS A 401 -8.73 -28.25 3.59
CA LYS A 401 -8.41 -26.90 4.04
C LYS A 401 -7.44 -26.34 3.04
N SER A 402 -7.97 -25.52 2.12
CA SER A 402 -7.16 -24.84 1.12
C SER A 402 -6.09 -24.03 1.86
N GLY A 403 -4.93 -23.88 1.22
CA GLY A 403 -3.82 -23.11 1.74
C GLY A 403 -4.20 -21.70 2.22
N SER A 404 -3.24 -20.92 2.61
CA SER A 404 -3.39 -19.58 3.20
C SER A 404 -4.39 -18.68 2.44
N GLY A 405 -5.59 -18.49 2.97
CA GLY A 405 -6.58 -17.57 2.42
C GLY A 405 -8.04 -17.97 2.68
N ILE A 406 -8.87 -16.94 2.78
CA ILE A 406 -10.33 -17.09 2.94
C ILE A 406 -10.98 -16.88 1.58
N VAL A 407 -11.68 -17.90 1.09
CA VAL A 407 -12.49 -17.79 -0.13
C VAL A 407 -13.91 -17.37 0.23
N TYR A 408 -14.42 -16.35 -0.48
CA TYR A 408 -15.80 -15.88 -0.30
C TYR A 408 -16.30 -15.19 -1.58
N LEU A 409 -17.63 -15.08 -1.67
CA LEU A 409 -18.32 -14.31 -2.69
C LEU A 409 -18.60 -12.92 -2.11
N SER A 410 -18.18 -11.85 -2.80
CA SER A 410 -18.40 -10.48 -2.35
C SER A 410 -19.44 -9.79 -3.23
N PHE A 411 -20.42 -9.19 -2.57
CA PHE A 411 -21.54 -8.47 -3.19
C PHE A 411 -21.57 -6.99 -2.79
N SER A 412 -20.42 -6.42 -2.46
CA SER A 412 -20.30 -5.02 -2.00
C SER A 412 -21.07 -4.04 -2.89
N PRO A 413 -21.97 -3.21 -2.34
CA PRO A 413 -22.77 -2.24 -3.08
C PRO A 413 -21.96 -1.08 -3.67
N ILE A 414 -20.77 -0.80 -3.10
CA ILE A 414 -19.83 0.19 -3.69
C ILE A 414 -19.34 -0.30 -5.05
N ARG A 415 -19.47 -1.60 -5.35
CA ARG A 415 -19.01 -2.21 -6.59
C ARG A 415 -20.20 -2.84 -7.31
N LYS A 416 -20.55 -2.30 -8.46
CA LYS A 416 -21.67 -2.66 -9.33
C LYS A 416 -21.78 -4.16 -9.64
N TYR A 417 -20.71 -4.95 -9.47
CA TYR A 417 -20.67 -6.36 -9.86
C TYR A 417 -20.14 -7.26 -8.74
N PRO A 418 -20.73 -8.44 -8.54
CA PRO A 418 -20.23 -9.44 -7.61
C PRO A 418 -18.83 -9.95 -8.02
N ALA A 419 -18.07 -10.46 -7.05
CA ALA A 419 -16.73 -10.97 -7.28
C ALA A 419 -16.44 -12.22 -6.42
N LEU A 420 -15.62 -13.11 -6.99
CA LEU A 420 -14.99 -14.22 -6.27
C LEU A 420 -13.72 -13.69 -5.58
N CYS A 421 -13.65 -13.78 -4.27
CA CYS A 421 -12.58 -13.20 -3.47
C CYS A 421 -11.79 -14.26 -2.72
N VAL A 422 -10.48 -14.04 -2.64
CA VAL A 422 -9.56 -14.75 -1.74
C VAL A 422 -8.77 -13.70 -0.99
N ASP A 423 -8.81 -13.70 0.33
CA ASP A 423 -8.04 -12.78 1.17
C ASP A 423 -7.28 -13.53 2.25
N PRO A 424 -5.97 -13.24 2.47
CA PRO A 424 -5.24 -13.74 3.61
C PRO A 424 -5.72 -13.03 4.89
N ASP A 425 -5.82 -13.76 5.99
CA ASP A 425 -6.07 -13.14 7.29
C ASP A 425 -4.75 -12.59 7.90
N PRO A 426 -4.81 -11.78 8.97
CA PRO A 426 -3.61 -11.23 9.60
C PRO A 426 -2.63 -12.28 10.14
N VAL A 427 -3.12 -13.47 10.53
CA VAL A 427 -2.25 -14.57 10.96
C VAL A 427 -1.50 -15.15 9.76
N ASP A 428 -2.20 -15.30 8.61
CA ASP A 428 -1.58 -15.71 7.36
C ASP A 428 -0.53 -14.70 6.92
N VAL A 429 -0.83 -13.39 6.97
CA VAL A 429 0.12 -12.33 6.64
C VAL A 429 1.36 -12.40 7.53
N ARG A 430 1.19 -12.55 8.84
CA ARG A 430 2.32 -12.70 9.77
C ARG A 430 3.16 -13.94 9.47
N ASN A 431 2.53 -15.06 9.14
CA ASN A 431 3.24 -16.29 8.78
C ASN A 431 4.01 -16.13 7.47
N LEU A 432 3.45 -15.40 6.49
CA LEU A 432 4.12 -15.08 5.24
C LEU A 432 5.33 -14.16 5.49
N LEU A 433 5.19 -13.16 6.36
CA LEU A 433 6.31 -12.31 6.80
C LEU A 433 7.41 -13.12 7.48
N ALA A 434 7.03 -14.02 8.39
CA ALA A 434 7.99 -14.91 9.05
C ALA A 434 8.76 -15.80 8.04
N ARG A 435 8.12 -16.23 6.96
CA ARG A 435 8.77 -17.01 5.88
C ARG A 435 9.85 -16.21 5.14
N LEU A 436 9.73 -14.89 5.03
CA LEU A 436 10.77 -14.05 4.39
C LEU A 436 12.11 -14.14 5.12
N ILE A 437 12.08 -14.34 6.43
CA ILE A 437 13.25 -14.29 7.32
C ILE A 437 13.58 -15.67 7.92
N THR A 438 12.97 -16.75 7.42
CA THR A 438 13.18 -18.10 7.97
C THR A 438 13.64 -19.03 6.86
N SER A 439 14.78 -19.71 7.07
CA SER A 439 15.26 -20.80 6.23
C SER A 439 15.03 -22.16 6.90
N PHE A 440 14.85 -23.19 6.06
CA PHE A 440 14.74 -24.58 6.50
C PHE A 440 15.74 -25.44 5.73
N THR A 441 16.60 -26.16 6.44
CA THR A 441 17.55 -27.10 5.86
C THR A 441 17.27 -28.50 6.40
N PRO A 442 17.24 -29.55 5.55
CA PRO A 442 17.15 -30.94 6.01
C PRO A 442 18.32 -31.24 6.98
N VAL A 443 18.07 -31.99 8.03
CA VAL A 443 19.12 -32.33 9.03
C VAL A 443 20.25 -33.13 8.37
N ASP A 444 19.94 -33.96 7.36
CA ASP A 444 20.90 -34.80 6.65
C ASP A 444 21.69 -34.04 5.55
N ALA A 445 21.29 -32.83 5.19
CA ALA A 445 21.95 -32.04 4.12
C ALA A 445 23.25 -31.35 4.56
N GLN A 446 23.67 -31.47 5.82
CA GLN A 446 24.93 -30.89 6.32
C GLN A 446 26.18 -31.54 5.70
N GLN A 447 26.03 -32.61 4.89
CA GLN A 447 27.14 -33.32 4.25
C GLN A 447 27.17 -33.21 2.70
N SER A 448 26.24 -32.51 2.07
CA SER A 448 26.27 -32.33 0.61
C SER A 448 26.67 -30.90 0.23
N PRO A 449 27.70 -30.74 -0.64
CA PRO A 449 28.04 -29.41 -1.17
C PRO A 449 26.86 -28.86 -1.96
N ALA A 450 26.61 -27.57 -1.83
CA ALA A 450 25.55 -26.85 -2.50
C ALA A 450 25.47 -27.26 -3.98
N ALA A 451 24.39 -27.96 -4.33
CA ALA A 451 24.08 -28.21 -5.72
C ALA A 451 23.79 -26.85 -6.38
N ASN A 452 24.69 -26.44 -7.28
CA ASN A 452 24.46 -25.36 -8.22
C ASN A 452 23.20 -25.73 -9.03
N VAL A 453 22.07 -25.26 -8.59
CA VAL A 453 20.86 -25.27 -9.41
C VAL A 453 21.09 -24.23 -10.50
N ALA A 454 21.20 -24.69 -11.72
CA ALA A 454 21.29 -23.83 -12.89
C ALA A 454 20.15 -22.80 -12.85
N PRO A 455 20.41 -21.55 -13.27
CA PRO A 455 19.39 -20.51 -13.23
C PRO A 455 18.22 -20.92 -14.10
N ALA A 456 17.11 -21.29 -13.49
CA ALA A 456 15.85 -21.40 -14.17
C ALA A 456 15.45 -20.00 -14.64
N ASP A 457 14.93 -19.92 -15.87
CA ASP A 457 14.35 -18.70 -16.42
C ASP A 457 13.40 -18.12 -15.37
N PRO A 458 13.51 -16.84 -14.97
CA PRO A 458 12.67 -16.24 -13.94
C PRO A 458 11.17 -16.32 -14.26
N ASP A 459 10.82 -16.45 -15.55
CA ASP A 459 9.44 -16.63 -15.97
C ASP A 459 8.96 -18.08 -15.76
N VAL A 460 9.86 -19.08 -15.85
CA VAL A 460 9.60 -20.50 -15.54
C VAL A 460 9.51 -20.71 -14.01
N ALA A 461 10.32 -20.00 -13.24
CA ALA A 461 10.26 -20.04 -11.78
C ALA A 461 8.90 -19.59 -11.21
N ALA A 462 8.22 -18.67 -11.90
CA ALA A 462 6.86 -18.24 -11.52
C ALA A 462 5.78 -19.30 -11.83
N GLU A 463 5.99 -20.17 -12.81
CA GLU A 463 5.05 -21.26 -13.16
C GLU A 463 5.32 -22.57 -12.37
N VAL A 464 6.58 -22.91 -12.17
CA VAL A 464 6.98 -24.10 -11.37
C VAL A 464 6.69 -23.89 -9.90
N ALA A 465 6.65 -22.62 -9.48
CA ALA A 465 6.29 -22.25 -8.12
C ALA A 465 4.89 -22.72 -7.67
N ASP A 466 4.03 -23.15 -8.57
CA ASP A 466 2.62 -23.44 -8.23
C ASP A 466 2.30 -24.89 -7.83
N GLU A 467 3.13 -25.88 -8.15
CA GLU A 467 2.76 -27.28 -7.90
C GLU A 467 3.43 -27.99 -6.70
N GLU A 468 4.59 -27.48 -6.20
CA GLU A 468 5.34 -28.15 -5.12
C GLU A 468 5.87 -27.21 -4.02
N ILE A 469 5.33 -25.99 -3.90
CA ILE A 469 5.93 -24.89 -3.14
C ILE A 469 5.80 -25.01 -1.63
N GLU A 470 4.92 -25.82 -1.10
CA GLU A 470 4.76 -25.88 0.37
C GLU A 470 6.00 -26.46 1.08
N ASP A 471 6.90 -27.14 0.40
CA ASP A 471 7.92 -28.01 1.01
C ASP A 471 9.39 -27.75 0.68
N LEU A 472 9.76 -26.76 -0.15
CA LEU A 472 11.18 -26.52 -0.46
C LEU A 472 11.74 -25.23 0.18
N PRO A 473 12.96 -25.27 0.70
CA PRO A 473 13.50 -24.15 1.47
C PRO A 473 13.87 -22.97 0.55
N PHE A 474 13.35 -21.77 0.86
CA PHE A 474 13.99 -20.51 0.56
C PHE A 474 15.23 -20.43 1.47
N ALA A 475 16.41 -20.18 0.90
CA ALA A 475 17.56 -19.80 1.70
C ALA A 475 17.30 -18.38 2.21
N GLY A 476 16.52 -18.24 3.26
CA GLY A 476 16.05 -16.96 3.80
C GLY A 476 17.17 -15.95 4.02
N PHE A 477 16.81 -14.68 4.16
CA PHE A 477 17.79 -13.66 4.52
C PHE A 477 18.49 -14.04 5.84
N ARG A 478 19.77 -13.74 5.93
CA ARG A 478 20.56 -13.92 7.17
C ARG A 478 20.35 -12.74 8.11
N HIS A 479 20.17 -11.53 7.55
CA HIS A 479 19.97 -10.30 8.32
C HIS A 479 18.77 -9.53 7.75
N ALA A 480 17.92 -9.00 8.64
CA ALA A 480 16.77 -8.18 8.25
C ALA A 480 16.61 -6.97 9.17
N ALA A 481 16.76 -5.78 8.61
CA ALA A 481 16.51 -4.53 9.30
C ALA A 481 15.19 -3.93 8.85
N TYR A 482 14.35 -3.52 9.79
CA TYR A 482 13.04 -2.96 9.58
C TYR A 482 13.04 -1.49 10.02
N ILE A 483 12.88 -0.57 9.07
CA ILE A 483 12.91 0.88 9.34
C ILE A 483 11.56 1.48 8.96
N SER A 484 11.00 2.31 9.82
CA SER A 484 9.87 3.18 9.48
C SER A 484 9.77 4.37 10.43
N ALA A 485 8.97 5.36 10.04
CA ALA A 485 8.60 6.46 10.89
C ALA A 485 7.47 6.09 11.88
N SER A 486 6.79 4.97 11.69
CA SER A 486 5.54 4.61 12.38
C SER A 486 5.47 3.14 12.80
N LEU A 487 6.57 2.57 13.29
CA LEU A 487 6.62 1.19 13.80
C LEU A 487 5.93 1.02 15.14
N VAL A 488 6.00 1.98 16.02
CA VAL A 488 5.49 1.89 17.38
C VAL A 488 4.02 1.51 17.45
N ASN A 489 3.62 0.87 18.53
CA ASN A 489 2.23 0.74 18.92
C ASN A 489 1.88 1.84 19.94
N PRO A 490 1.19 2.93 19.53
CA PRO A 490 0.94 4.06 20.40
C PRO A 490 -0.05 3.78 21.55
N ILE A 491 -0.67 2.61 21.53
CA ILE A 491 -1.65 2.19 22.58
C ILE A 491 -0.94 1.46 23.71
N ASP A 492 0.24 0.88 23.47
CA ASP A 492 0.97 0.12 24.47
C ASP A 492 1.78 1.03 25.41
N ARG A 493 1.96 0.59 26.67
CA ARG A 493 2.79 1.28 27.64
C ARG A 493 4.26 1.34 27.19
N ASP A 494 4.76 0.27 26.60
CA ASP A 494 6.04 0.23 25.88
C ASP A 494 5.74 0.10 24.39
N PRO A 495 5.87 1.20 23.61
CA PRO A 495 5.45 1.23 22.21
C PRO A 495 6.19 0.26 21.29
N MET A 496 7.39 -0.20 21.66
CA MET A 496 8.19 -1.10 20.83
C MET A 496 8.14 -2.56 21.28
N ALA A 497 7.67 -2.85 22.50
CA ALA A 497 7.83 -4.15 23.15
C ALA A 497 7.34 -5.36 22.34
N HIS A 498 6.27 -5.20 21.59
CA HIS A 498 5.60 -6.30 20.88
C HIS A 498 5.56 -6.12 19.36
N VAL A 499 6.19 -5.09 18.82
CA VAL A 499 6.15 -4.80 17.37
C VAL A 499 6.77 -5.94 16.55
N HIS A 500 7.81 -6.58 17.06
CA HIS A 500 8.44 -7.72 16.39
C HIS A 500 7.47 -8.87 16.08
N HIS A 501 6.46 -9.08 16.92
CA HIS A 501 5.47 -10.14 16.71
C HIS A 501 4.58 -9.88 15.49
N GLU A 502 4.35 -8.62 15.11
CA GLU A 502 3.56 -8.27 13.93
C GLU A 502 4.24 -8.75 12.64
N TYR A 503 5.57 -8.78 12.64
CA TYR A 503 6.40 -9.21 11.51
C TYR A 503 6.82 -10.68 11.57
N GLY A 504 6.33 -11.43 12.55
CA GLY A 504 6.68 -12.85 12.72
C GLY A 504 8.13 -13.10 13.16
N ILE A 505 8.75 -12.10 13.80
CA ILE A 505 10.10 -12.18 14.33
C ILE A 505 10.05 -12.86 15.72
N ASP A 506 10.81 -13.92 15.89
CA ASP A 506 10.97 -14.57 17.21
C ASP A 506 11.79 -13.64 18.15
N THR A 507 11.49 -13.62 19.43
CA THR A 507 12.19 -12.80 20.41
C THR A 507 13.71 -13.07 20.41
N ALA A 508 14.11 -14.33 20.21
CA ALA A 508 15.53 -14.71 20.14
C ALA A 508 16.25 -14.18 18.88
N SER A 509 15.49 -13.80 17.86
CA SER A 509 15.99 -13.24 16.60
C SER A 509 16.05 -11.71 16.60
N LEU A 510 15.42 -11.07 17.60
CA LEU A 510 15.41 -9.62 17.73
C LEU A 510 16.71 -9.15 18.39
N VAL A 511 17.59 -8.59 17.58
CA VAL A 511 18.91 -8.07 18.01
C VAL A 511 18.80 -6.68 18.59
N LYS A 512 17.99 -5.84 17.96
CA LYS A 512 17.85 -4.42 18.29
C LYS A 512 16.42 -3.94 18.10
N ALA A 513 15.96 -3.11 19.02
CA ALA A 513 14.73 -2.32 18.84
C ALA A 513 15.03 -0.90 19.35
N SER A 514 14.95 0.09 18.47
CA SER A 514 15.28 1.47 18.80
C SER A 514 14.30 2.47 18.23
N GLN A 515 14.23 3.62 18.90
CA GLN A 515 13.41 4.74 18.49
C GLN A 515 14.24 6.02 18.49
N HIS A 516 14.32 6.67 17.33
CA HIS A 516 15.10 7.87 17.12
C HIS A 516 14.20 9.05 16.82
N GLU A 517 14.31 10.08 17.65
CA GLU A 517 13.67 11.37 17.43
C GLU A 517 14.76 12.43 17.21
N PRO A 518 14.63 13.29 16.19
CA PRO A 518 15.57 14.38 16.02
C PRO A 518 15.44 15.39 17.18
N PRO A 519 16.49 16.19 17.44
CA PRO A 519 16.39 17.30 18.37
C PRO A 519 15.28 18.26 17.92
N VAL A 520 14.83 19.13 18.81
CA VAL A 520 13.76 20.10 18.51
C VAL A 520 14.20 20.99 17.35
N PHE A 521 13.52 20.87 16.21
CA PHE A 521 13.64 21.79 15.10
C PHE A 521 12.27 22.04 14.49
N GLY A 522 12.10 23.21 13.90
CA GLY A 522 10.80 23.65 13.40
C GLY A 522 9.79 23.92 14.51
N SER A 523 8.58 24.25 14.14
CA SER A 523 7.50 24.49 15.08
C SER A 523 6.18 23.90 14.62
N MET A 524 5.42 23.34 15.55
CA MET A 524 4.04 22.86 15.33
C MET A 524 3.12 23.61 16.28
N ARG A 525 2.04 24.16 15.75
CA ARG A 525 0.93 24.70 16.55
C ARG A 525 -0.31 23.89 16.26
N PHE A 526 -1.05 23.53 17.30
CA PHE A 526 -2.23 22.69 17.14
C PHE A 526 -3.50 23.53 17.13
N VAL A 527 -4.43 23.14 16.25
CA VAL A 527 -5.79 23.64 16.20
C VAL A 527 -6.72 22.45 16.36
N LEU A 528 -7.49 22.42 17.42
CA LEU A 528 -8.38 21.32 17.75
C LEU A 528 -9.82 21.65 17.35
N SER A 529 -10.65 20.64 17.21
CA SER A 529 -12.08 20.80 16.97
C SER A 529 -12.75 21.41 18.21
N ASP A 530 -13.68 22.31 17.96
CA ASP A 530 -14.64 22.72 18.99
C ASP A 530 -15.44 21.50 19.48
N PRO A 531 -15.49 21.26 20.81
CA PRO A 531 -16.21 20.11 21.36
C PRO A 531 -17.72 20.07 21.02
N SER A 532 -18.31 21.23 20.70
CA SER A 532 -19.73 21.35 20.32
C SER A 532 -20.03 20.91 18.90
N VAL A 533 -19.02 20.68 18.07
CA VAL A 533 -19.18 20.24 16.68
C VAL A 533 -19.77 18.84 16.63
N LYS A 534 -20.77 18.67 15.79
CA LYS A 534 -21.42 17.37 15.60
C LYS A 534 -20.46 16.35 14.96
N LYS A 535 -20.66 15.07 15.28
CA LYS A 535 -19.88 13.95 14.74
C LYS A 535 -19.93 13.92 13.19
N PRO A 536 -18.91 13.35 12.52
CA PRO A 536 -18.83 13.30 11.04
C PRO A 536 -20.00 12.57 10.39
N PHE A 537 -20.60 11.62 11.07
CA PHE A 537 -21.70 10.79 10.56
C PHE A 537 -22.93 10.97 11.43
N LEU A 538 -24.10 10.86 10.79
CA LEU A 538 -25.38 10.78 11.49
C LEU A 538 -25.51 9.39 12.13
N ASP A 539 -26.12 9.34 13.31
CA ASP A 539 -26.49 8.06 13.92
C ASP A 539 -27.54 7.37 13.03
N ARG A 540 -27.48 6.07 12.88
CA ARG A 540 -28.56 5.33 12.24
C ARG A 540 -29.80 5.51 13.11
N ASP A 541 -30.83 6.11 12.56
CA ASP A 541 -32.13 6.02 13.17
C ASP A 541 -32.49 4.55 13.34
N LYS A 542 -32.74 4.11 14.56
CA LYS A 542 -33.06 2.72 14.89
C LYS A 542 -34.35 2.25 14.21
N ASP A 543 -35.12 3.19 13.67
CA ASP A 543 -36.43 2.98 13.06
C ASP A 543 -36.45 3.15 11.53
N ALA A 544 -35.31 3.48 10.93
CA ALA A 544 -35.20 3.52 9.46
C ALA A 544 -34.90 2.12 8.92
N ASP A 545 -35.93 1.31 8.73
CA ASP A 545 -35.94 0.11 7.89
C ASP A 545 -35.71 0.45 6.41
N GLY A 546 -34.78 1.37 6.14
CA GLY A 546 -34.37 1.80 4.80
C GLY A 546 -33.37 0.81 4.22
N GLU A 547 -33.91 -0.07 3.41
CA GLU A 547 -33.17 -0.98 2.53
C GLU A 547 -32.04 -0.24 1.79
N GLY A 548 -30.80 -0.72 1.95
CA GLY A 548 -29.77 -0.60 0.94
C GLY A 548 -28.64 0.43 1.13
N GLN A 549 -28.63 1.33 2.11
CA GLN A 549 -27.47 2.21 2.31
C GLN A 549 -26.41 1.60 3.23
N GLN A 550 -25.38 1.05 2.63
CA GLN A 550 -24.17 0.64 3.37
C GLN A 550 -23.30 1.87 3.64
N GLY A 551 -23.33 2.34 4.86
CA GLY A 551 -22.54 3.44 5.37
C GLY A 551 -23.43 4.41 6.16
N LEU A 552 -22.86 5.00 7.21
CA LEU A 552 -23.55 6.09 7.91
C LEU A 552 -23.50 7.33 7.00
N PRO A 553 -24.63 8.03 6.81
CA PRO A 553 -24.64 9.25 6.02
C PRO A 553 -23.82 10.35 6.69
N TYR A 554 -23.12 11.15 5.87
CA TYR A 554 -22.34 12.27 6.40
C TYR A 554 -23.24 13.32 7.06
N ASN A 555 -22.74 13.87 8.16
CA ASN A 555 -23.41 14.98 8.82
C ASN A 555 -23.16 16.28 8.05
N PRO A 556 -24.20 16.92 7.49
CA PRO A 556 -24.05 18.15 6.73
C PRO A 556 -23.37 19.29 7.52
N ALA A 557 -23.67 19.41 8.80
CA ALA A 557 -23.10 20.45 9.66
C ALA A 557 -21.59 20.25 9.87
N TRP A 558 -21.14 18.99 9.93
CA TRP A 558 -19.72 18.68 10.01
C TRP A 558 -18.99 18.98 8.68
N LEU A 559 -19.58 18.64 7.54
CA LEU A 559 -19.02 18.97 6.23
C LEU A 559 -18.86 20.49 6.05
N ASP A 560 -19.86 21.26 6.47
CA ASP A 560 -19.80 22.73 6.44
C ASP A 560 -18.77 23.30 7.41
N TYR A 561 -18.56 22.65 8.53
CA TYR A 561 -17.50 23.00 9.47
C TYR A 561 -16.11 22.78 8.83
N ILE A 562 -15.87 21.63 8.23
CA ILE A 562 -14.62 21.35 7.51
C ILE A 562 -14.40 22.34 6.37
N ARG A 563 -15.44 22.64 5.57
CA ARG A 563 -15.36 23.64 4.52
C ARG A 563 -14.93 25.01 5.06
N ARG A 564 -15.50 25.47 6.17
CA ARG A 564 -15.08 26.75 6.81
C ARG A 564 -13.62 26.72 7.26
N ALA A 565 -13.12 25.59 7.74
CA ALA A 565 -11.71 25.45 8.09
C ALA A 565 -10.79 25.52 6.86
N ILE A 566 -11.19 24.92 5.74
CA ILE A 566 -10.46 24.99 4.46
C ILE A 566 -10.43 26.44 3.96
N ASP A 567 -11.54 27.17 4.09
CA ASP A 567 -11.67 28.56 3.63
C ASP A 567 -11.09 29.58 4.63
N HIS A 568 -10.82 29.18 5.87
CA HIS A 568 -10.21 30.04 6.86
C HIS A 568 -8.82 30.50 6.41
N ASP A 569 -8.56 31.80 6.37
CA ASP A 569 -7.32 32.42 5.92
C ASP A 569 -6.87 31.92 4.53
N PRO A 570 -7.49 32.42 3.46
CA PRO A 570 -7.25 31.94 2.09
C PRO A 570 -5.84 32.24 1.55
N LYS A 571 -5.06 33.09 2.24
CA LYS A 571 -3.67 33.38 1.88
C LYS A 571 -2.69 32.28 2.27
N ARG A 572 -3.10 31.38 3.17
CA ARG A 572 -2.23 30.29 3.64
C ARG A 572 -2.41 29.04 2.76
N ARG A 573 -1.29 28.43 2.43
CA ARG A 573 -1.27 27.15 1.70
C ARG A 573 -1.64 25.99 2.63
N LYS A 574 -2.56 25.12 2.19
CA LYS A 574 -3.13 24.05 3.01
C LYS A 574 -3.04 22.69 2.35
N LEU A 575 -2.59 21.70 3.12
CA LEU A 575 -2.80 20.30 2.80
C LEU A 575 -3.95 19.76 3.65
N VAL A 576 -5.00 19.25 3.02
CA VAL A 576 -6.17 18.70 3.70
C VAL A 576 -6.18 17.18 3.50
N LEU A 577 -5.88 16.44 4.54
CA LEU A 577 -5.86 14.99 4.55
C LEU A 577 -7.23 14.45 4.95
N THR A 578 -7.83 13.70 4.06
CA THR A 578 -9.08 12.97 4.29
C THR A 578 -8.82 11.47 4.36
N PRO A 579 -9.61 10.67 5.06
CA PRO A 579 -9.47 9.22 5.09
C PRO A 579 -9.83 8.52 3.78
N SER A 580 -10.72 9.09 2.96
CA SER A 580 -11.23 8.44 1.74
C SER A 580 -11.58 9.43 0.63
N PHE A 581 -11.68 8.95 -0.60
CA PHE A 581 -12.18 9.72 -1.74
C PHE A 581 -13.66 10.11 -1.57
N LEU A 582 -14.42 9.36 -0.78
CA LEU A 582 -15.79 9.71 -0.47
C LEU A 582 -15.87 11.03 0.31
N ASP A 583 -14.96 11.26 1.29
CA ASP A 583 -14.87 12.54 1.99
C ASP A 583 -14.62 13.70 1.01
N VAL A 584 -13.75 13.50 0.00
CA VAL A 584 -13.46 14.52 -1.02
C VAL A 584 -14.68 14.81 -1.88
N ARG A 585 -15.42 13.78 -2.31
CA ARG A 585 -16.65 13.94 -3.11
C ARG A 585 -17.73 14.68 -2.33
N GLU A 586 -17.94 14.35 -1.08
CA GLU A 586 -18.91 15.03 -0.22
C GLU A 586 -18.55 16.50 0.00
N LEU A 587 -17.26 16.82 0.21
CA LEU A 587 -16.79 18.20 0.31
C LEU A 587 -16.96 18.97 -1.00
N LEU A 588 -16.75 18.31 -2.16
CA LEU A 588 -16.96 18.89 -3.48
C LEU A 588 -18.45 19.13 -3.76
N ALA A 589 -19.32 18.19 -3.39
CA ALA A 589 -20.77 18.32 -3.51
C ALA A 589 -21.28 19.53 -2.69
N ARG A 590 -20.66 19.84 -1.56
CA ARG A 590 -20.95 21.06 -0.77
C ARG A 590 -20.55 22.37 -1.48
N ARG A 591 -19.78 22.30 -2.55
CA ARG A 591 -19.49 23.41 -3.46
C ARG A 591 -20.43 23.48 -4.67
N GLY A 592 -21.47 22.63 -4.70
CA GLY A 592 -22.44 22.56 -5.79
C GLY A 592 -22.01 21.73 -7.00
N VAL A 593 -20.94 20.98 -6.91
CA VAL A 593 -20.48 20.07 -7.97
C VAL A 593 -20.84 18.64 -7.60
N SER A 594 -21.82 18.09 -8.32
CA SER A 594 -22.21 16.67 -8.19
C SER A 594 -21.51 15.86 -9.27
N LEU A 595 -20.88 14.74 -8.86
CA LEU A 595 -20.25 13.79 -9.76
C LEU A 595 -21.21 12.62 -9.98
N SER A 596 -21.36 12.17 -11.24
CA SER A 596 -22.13 10.98 -11.55
C SER A 596 -21.49 9.72 -10.95
N ASP A 597 -22.32 8.79 -10.47
CA ASP A 597 -21.86 7.51 -9.96
C ASP A 597 -21.27 6.67 -11.11
N GLY A 598 -20.00 6.28 -10.95
CA GLY A 598 -19.32 5.36 -11.87
C GLY A 598 -18.24 5.97 -12.75
N GLU A 599 -18.07 7.29 -12.80
CA GLU A 599 -16.97 7.91 -13.52
C GLU A 599 -15.67 7.90 -12.67
N THR A 600 -14.56 7.49 -13.29
CA THR A 600 -13.21 7.82 -12.84
C THR A 600 -13.00 9.31 -13.11
N SER A 601 -13.57 10.13 -12.24
CA SER A 601 -13.49 11.59 -12.39
C SER A 601 -12.06 12.07 -12.10
N ARG A 602 -11.58 12.99 -12.93
CA ARG A 602 -10.32 13.70 -12.68
C ARG A 602 -10.48 14.74 -11.57
N SER A 603 -9.35 15.10 -10.98
CA SER A 603 -9.30 16.14 -9.95
C SER A 603 -9.84 17.47 -10.47
N VAL A 604 -10.51 18.21 -9.59
CA VAL A 604 -11.15 19.49 -9.91
C VAL A 604 -10.51 20.59 -9.09
N ILE A 605 -10.21 21.72 -9.73
CA ILE A 605 -9.76 22.95 -9.04
C ILE A 605 -10.92 23.94 -9.02
N LEU A 606 -11.35 24.34 -7.81
CA LEU A 606 -12.36 25.37 -7.56
C LEU A 606 -11.82 26.40 -6.56
N ASP A 607 -11.86 27.66 -6.94
CA ASP A 607 -11.40 28.79 -6.09
C ASP A 607 -10.00 28.57 -5.48
N GLY A 608 -9.08 27.99 -6.27
CA GLY A 608 -7.73 27.66 -5.83
C GLY A 608 -7.63 26.44 -4.90
N VAL A 609 -8.70 25.66 -4.76
CA VAL A 609 -8.73 24.42 -3.99
C VAL A 609 -8.79 23.23 -4.94
N LEU A 610 -7.78 22.36 -4.91
CA LEU A 610 -7.75 21.11 -5.67
C LEU A 610 -8.46 20.00 -4.88
N TYR A 611 -9.45 19.41 -5.48
CA TYR A 611 -10.17 18.23 -5.01
C TYR A 611 -9.63 16.99 -5.74
N HIS A 612 -8.82 16.20 -5.06
CA HIS A 612 -8.22 15.00 -5.63
C HIS A 612 -9.26 13.89 -5.79
N LEU A 613 -9.47 13.41 -7.02
CA LEU A 613 -10.39 12.35 -7.37
C LEU A 613 -9.65 11.10 -7.89
N PRO A 614 -10.29 9.92 -7.88
CA PRO A 614 -9.63 8.65 -8.20
C PRO A 614 -9.01 8.53 -9.60
N GLY A 615 -9.40 9.39 -10.55
CA GLY A 615 -8.88 9.40 -11.92
C GLY A 615 -7.44 9.89 -12.03
N ASP A 616 -6.95 10.64 -11.04
CA ASP A 616 -5.59 11.16 -11.05
C ASP A 616 -4.69 10.42 -10.06
N PRO A 617 -3.47 10.04 -10.45
CA PRO A 617 -2.52 9.43 -9.55
C PRO A 617 -1.97 10.45 -8.53
N SER A 618 -1.67 9.99 -7.32
CA SER A 618 -1.23 10.84 -6.22
C SER A 618 0.05 11.65 -6.49
N HIS A 619 0.96 11.11 -7.31
CA HIS A 619 2.19 11.82 -7.67
C HIS A 619 1.90 13.04 -8.55
N GLN A 620 0.92 12.95 -9.48
CA GLN A 620 0.50 14.08 -10.30
C GLN A 620 -0.15 15.16 -9.44
N VAL A 621 -1.00 14.76 -8.48
CA VAL A 621 -1.58 15.70 -7.51
C VAL A 621 -0.50 16.41 -6.69
N ALA A 622 0.57 15.72 -6.33
CA ALA A 622 1.68 16.31 -5.60
C ALA A 622 2.45 17.39 -6.41
N THR A 623 2.43 17.35 -7.75
CA THR A 623 3.09 18.39 -8.59
C THR A 623 2.39 19.75 -8.51
N HIS A 624 1.08 19.75 -8.15
CA HIS A 624 0.32 21.00 -8.02
C HIS A 624 0.82 21.94 -6.90
N VAL A 625 1.70 21.47 -6.00
CA VAL A 625 2.39 22.35 -5.02
C VAL A 625 3.25 23.42 -5.69
N ARG A 626 3.64 23.22 -6.96
CA ARG A 626 4.41 24.19 -7.74
C ARG A 626 3.53 25.25 -8.42
N ARG A 627 2.22 25.10 -8.37
CA ARG A 627 1.27 26.04 -9.00
C ARG A 627 0.90 27.15 -8.03
N ASP A 628 0.96 28.39 -8.48
CA ASP A 628 0.62 29.56 -7.67
C ASP A 628 -0.90 29.76 -7.53
N ASP A 629 -1.69 29.21 -8.46
CA ASP A 629 -3.16 29.26 -8.42
C ASP A 629 -3.77 28.23 -7.46
N VAL A 630 -2.96 27.28 -6.91
CA VAL A 630 -3.42 26.27 -5.96
C VAL A 630 -3.02 26.65 -4.54
N ARG A 631 -4.00 27.02 -3.73
CA ARG A 631 -3.84 27.37 -2.30
C ARG A 631 -4.13 26.22 -1.35
N ALA A 632 -4.90 25.22 -1.77
CA ALA A 632 -5.20 24.07 -0.95
C ALA A 632 -5.34 22.79 -1.80
N ILE A 633 -4.90 21.68 -1.23
CA ILE A 633 -5.04 20.33 -1.83
C ILE A 633 -5.80 19.45 -0.85
N ILE A 634 -6.95 18.91 -1.27
CA ILE A 634 -7.76 17.97 -0.49
C ILE A 634 -7.55 16.58 -1.05
N THR A 635 -7.03 15.65 -0.26
CA THR A 635 -6.63 14.33 -0.77
C THR A 635 -6.64 13.24 0.30
N PRO A 636 -7.02 11.99 -0.06
CA PRO A 636 -6.84 10.83 0.79
C PRO A 636 -5.51 10.12 0.56
N SER A 637 -4.71 10.55 -0.44
CA SER A 637 -3.56 9.78 -0.94
C SER A 637 -2.20 10.34 -0.51
N LEU A 638 -2.13 11.58 0.01
CA LEU A 638 -0.87 12.21 0.39
C LEU A 638 -0.54 12.11 1.89
N TRP A 639 -1.08 11.11 2.57
CA TRP A 639 -0.67 10.80 3.94
C TRP A 639 0.81 10.42 4.01
N GLU A 640 1.35 9.86 2.94
CA GLU A 640 2.71 9.34 2.83
C GLU A 640 3.22 9.39 1.37
N GLY A 641 4.50 9.08 1.12
CA GLY A 641 5.06 8.82 -0.21
C GLY A 641 5.35 10.06 -1.08
N ALA A 642 4.99 11.28 -0.69
CA ALA A 642 5.26 12.48 -1.49
C ALA A 642 6.16 13.47 -0.75
N ASN A 643 7.09 14.10 -1.48
CA ASN A 643 7.91 15.19 -0.96
C ASN A 643 7.27 16.54 -1.31
N LEU A 644 6.53 17.12 -0.34
CA LEU A 644 5.82 18.39 -0.50
C LEU A 644 6.69 19.57 -0.05
N VAL A 645 7.86 19.70 -0.65
CA VAL A 645 8.84 20.74 -0.34
C VAL A 645 9.00 21.66 -1.53
N VAL A 646 9.14 22.95 -1.28
CA VAL A 646 9.41 23.97 -2.29
C VAL A 646 10.70 24.69 -1.96
N ASP A 647 11.44 25.06 -3.01
CA ASP A 647 12.62 25.89 -2.87
C ASP A 647 12.20 27.36 -2.80
N ARG A 648 12.77 28.12 -1.87
CA ARG A 648 12.62 29.57 -1.78
C ARG A 648 13.69 30.28 -2.59
N ASP A 649 13.44 31.55 -2.90
CA ASP A 649 14.39 32.43 -3.61
C ASP A 649 15.73 32.57 -2.87
N ASP A 650 15.75 32.35 -1.55
CA ASP A 650 16.94 32.36 -0.70
C ASP A 650 17.69 31.01 -0.67
N GLY A 651 17.28 30.03 -1.49
CA GLY A 651 17.86 28.70 -1.60
C GLY A 651 17.48 27.75 -0.46
N ARG A 652 16.62 28.15 0.45
CA ARG A 652 16.11 27.26 1.52
C ARG A 652 14.95 26.39 1.04
N ARG A 653 14.96 25.15 1.46
CA ARG A 653 13.86 24.18 1.21
C ARG A 653 12.91 24.20 2.39
N ILE A 654 11.66 24.51 2.15
CA ILE A 654 10.60 24.50 3.18
C ILE A 654 9.42 23.65 2.74
N VAL A 655 8.63 23.21 3.73
CA VAL A 655 7.36 22.53 3.47
C VAL A 655 6.41 23.51 2.77
N TRP A 656 5.75 23.05 1.69
CA TRP A 656 4.84 23.86 0.88
C TRP A 656 3.65 24.43 1.68
N MET A 657 3.08 23.60 2.57
CA MET A 657 1.92 23.97 3.35
C MET A 657 2.30 24.75 4.61
N GLN A 658 1.43 25.66 5.01
CA GLN A 658 1.47 26.36 6.28
C GLN A 658 0.43 25.82 7.27
N ASP A 659 -0.60 25.16 6.74
CA ASP A 659 -1.63 24.46 7.51
C ASP A 659 -1.78 23.02 7.00
N LEU A 660 -1.71 22.06 7.91
CA LEU A 660 -2.05 20.68 7.68
C LEU A 660 -3.39 20.39 8.35
N ILE A 661 -4.43 20.15 7.58
CA ILE A 661 -5.78 19.88 8.09
C ILE A 661 -6.05 18.39 8.02
N ILE A 662 -6.27 17.76 9.15
CA ILE A 662 -6.71 16.36 9.26
C ILE A 662 -8.20 16.42 9.64
N THR A 663 -9.04 16.06 8.68
CA THR A 663 -10.50 16.24 8.80
C THR A 663 -11.10 15.31 9.84
N ARG A 664 -10.62 14.07 9.90
CA ARG A 664 -10.99 13.06 10.90
C ARG A 664 -9.91 11.97 10.98
N LEU A 665 -9.93 11.16 12.03
CA LEU A 665 -9.01 10.05 12.18
C LEU A 665 -9.12 9.06 11.00
N PRO A 666 -7.99 8.63 10.42
CA PRO A 666 -7.95 7.70 9.30
C PRO A 666 -8.18 6.25 9.76
N VAL A 667 -9.36 5.96 10.27
CA VAL A 667 -9.72 4.62 10.73
C VAL A 667 -9.85 3.70 9.51
N PRO A 668 -9.10 2.60 9.44
CA PRO A 668 -9.25 1.64 8.35
C PRO A 668 -10.66 1.03 8.36
N PRO A 669 -11.22 0.69 7.19
CA PRO A 669 -12.54 0.05 7.11
C PRO A 669 -12.55 -1.26 7.92
N SER A 670 -13.72 -1.62 8.42
CA SER A 670 -13.89 -2.95 9.04
C SER A 670 -13.67 -4.02 7.97
N PRO A 671 -12.92 -5.08 8.29
CA PRO A 671 -12.87 -6.22 7.38
C PRO A 671 -14.28 -6.80 7.20
N PRO A 672 -14.58 -7.44 6.08
CA PRO A 672 -15.85 -8.15 5.89
C PRO A 672 -16.14 -9.09 7.07
N ASP A 673 -17.40 -9.26 7.43
CA ASP A 673 -17.80 -10.08 8.59
C ASP A 673 -17.22 -11.49 8.53
N ILE A 674 -17.10 -12.06 7.35
CA ILE A 674 -16.50 -13.37 7.13
C ILE A 674 -15.03 -13.38 7.57
N VAL A 675 -14.26 -12.39 7.17
CA VAL A 675 -12.85 -12.23 7.55
C VAL A 675 -12.74 -11.98 9.04
N GLN A 676 -13.56 -11.08 9.57
CA GLN A 676 -13.60 -10.77 11.01
C GLN A 676 -13.94 -12.00 11.87
N ASN A 677 -14.93 -12.79 11.48
CA ASN A 677 -15.30 -14.01 12.21
C ASN A 677 -14.18 -15.06 12.18
N ARG A 678 -13.44 -15.20 11.07
CA ARG A 678 -12.27 -16.09 11.02
C ARG A 678 -11.15 -15.59 11.93
N MET A 679 -10.86 -14.28 11.94
CA MET A 679 -9.87 -13.68 12.83
C MET A 679 -10.24 -13.95 14.31
N VAL A 680 -11.51 -13.76 14.67
CA VAL A 680 -12.02 -14.09 16.01
C VAL A 680 -11.78 -15.56 16.35
N ARG A 681 -12.11 -16.47 15.44
CA ARG A 681 -11.88 -17.91 15.65
C ARG A 681 -10.39 -18.25 15.80
N ALA A 682 -9.53 -17.64 15.01
CA ALA A 682 -8.08 -17.83 15.10
C ALA A 682 -7.52 -17.33 16.44
N ILE A 683 -8.00 -16.19 16.95
CA ILE A 683 -7.64 -15.66 18.26
C ILE A 683 -8.10 -16.61 19.38
N LEU A 684 -9.34 -17.11 19.29
CA LEU A 684 -9.94 -18.01 20.29
C LEU A 684 -9.27 -19.39 20.29
N ALA A 685 -8.77 -19.86 19.16
CA ALA A 685 -8.09 -21.14 19.02
C ALA A 685 -6.64 -21.12 19.56
N ASN A 686 -6.08 -19.97 19.92
CA ASN A 686 -4.71 -19.88 20.41
C ASN A 686 -4.56 -20.51 21.80
N PRO A 687 -3.82 -21.63 21.97
CA PRO A 687 -3.73 -22.38 23.23
C PRO A 687 -3.00 -21.61 24.33
N LYS A 688 -2.20 -20.59 23.98
CA LYS A 688 -1.41 -19.78 24.93
C LYS A 688 -2.23 -18.70 25.67
N LYS A 689 -3.53 -18.52 25.33
CA LYS A 689 -4.35 -17.48 25.94
C LYS A 689 -5.35 -18.05 26.95
N THR A 690 -5.40 -17.43 28.13
CA THR A 690 -6.29 -17.82 29.25
C THR A 690 -7.73 -17.32 29.06
N ILE A 691 -7.91 -16.17 28.42
CA ILE A 691 -9.23 -15.57 28.18
C ILE A 691 -9.63 -15.83 26.72
N ARG A 692 -10.79 -16.52 26.54
CA ARG A 692 -11.27 -16.97 25.22
C ARG A 692 -12.70 -16.52 24.95
N THR A 693 -13.04 -15.28 25.26
CA THR A 693 -14.37 -14.74 24.93
C THR A 693 -14.34 -14.03 23.56
N ARG A 694 -15.51 -14.03 22.90
CA ARG A 694 -15.69 -13.34 21.62
C ARG A 694 -15.44 -11.84 21.77
N GLU A 695 -15.88 -11.25 22.86
CA GLU A 695 -15.69 -9.83 23.18
C GLU A 695 -14.22 -9.48 23.30
N TYR A 696 -13.43 -10.33 23.94
CA TYR A 696 -11.99 -10.16 24.03
C TYR A 696 -11.33 -10.18 22.64
N ALA A 697 -11.70 -11.13 21.79
CA ALA A 697 -11.18 -11.21 20.44
C ALA A 697 -11.55 -9.98 19.58
N LEU A 698 -12.80 -9.51 19.69
CA LEU A 698 -13.24 -8.28 19.03
C LEU A 698 -12.50 -7.06 19.56
N GLY A 699 -12.26 -6.98 20.88
CA GLY A 699 -11.45 -5.93 21.50
C GLY A 699 -10.02 -5.88 20.95
N LEU A 700 -9.38 -7.03 20.71
CA LEU A 700 -8.06 -7.09 20.07
C LEU A 700 -8.08 -6.58 18.62
N LEU A 701 -9.12 -6.91 17.85
CA LEU A 701 -9.27 -6.41 16.48
C LEU A 701 -9.50 -4.89 16.44
N LEU A 702 -10.31 -4.37 17.36
CA LEU A 702 -10.50 -2.92 17.50
C LEU A 702 -9.19 -2.24 17.87
N ARG A 703 -8.40 -2.82 18.79
CA ARG A 703 -7.09 -2.31 19.17
C ARG A 703 -6.12 -2.30 17.97
N GLN A 704 -6.09 -3.36 17.17
CA GLN A 704 -5.27 -3.41 15.96
C GLN A 704 -5.65 -2.32 14.96
N ARG A 705 -6.95 -2.12 14.70
CA ARG A 705 -7.43 -1.04 13.83
C ARG A 705 -7.09 0.35 14.39
N ALA A 706 -7.19 0.52 15.70
CA ALA A 706 -6.80 1.77 16.36
C ALA A 706 -5.30 2.04 16.21
N THR A 707 -4.45 1.04 16.36
CA THR A 707 -2.99 1.15 16.11
C THR A 707 -2.70 1.57 14.68
N GLN A 708 -3.35 0.95 13.69
CA GLN A 708 -3.21 1.34 12.28
C GLN A 708 -3.64 2.78 12.01
N SER A 709 -4.78 3.20 12.60
CA SER A 709 -5.27 4.57 12.52
C SER A 709 -4.26 5.58 13.09
N LEU A 710 -3.70 5.27 14.24
CA LEU A 710 -2.72 6.14 14.91
C LEU A 710 -1.38 6.18 14.18
N ARG A 711 -0.90 5.07 13.65
CA ARG A 711 0.30 5.05 12.78
C ARG A 711 0.11 5.93 11.55
N LYS A 712 -1.04 5.85 10.90
CA LYS A 712 -1.37 6.72 9.76
C LYS A 712 -1.49 8.18 10.17
N LEU A 713 -2.04 8.47 11.35
CA LEU A 713 -2.06 9.83 11.90
C LEU A 713 -0.65 10.35 12.13
N LEU A 714 0.24 9.56 12.73
CA LEU A 714 1.66 9.90 12.92
C LEU A 714 2.35 10.25 11.60
N GLN A 715 2.13 9.44 10.56
CA GLN A 715 2.65 9.71 9.21
C GLN A 715 2.14 11.04 8.65
N GLY A 716 0.84 11.30 8.78
CA GLY A 716 0.23 12.56 8.36
C GLY A 716 0.83 13.77 9.09
N ILE A 717 0.93 13.72 10.42
CA ILE A 717 1.54 14.78 11.22
C ILE A 717 3.02 15.00 10.84
N GLY A 718 3.73 13.92 10.56
CA GLY A 718 5.13 13.95 10.10
C GLY A 718 5.36 14.66 8.76
N ARG A 719 4.29 14.97 8.01
CA ARG A 719 4.37 15.83 6.82
C ARG A 719 4.65 17.29 7.15
N GLY A 720 4.30 17.71 8.36
CA GLY A 720 4.28 19.10 8.74
C GLY A 720 5.65 19.74 8.95
N VAL A 721 6.59 19.04 9.59
CA VAL A 721 7.92 19.59 9.91
C VAL A 721 9.00 18.63 9.41
N ARG A 722 9.81 19.09 8.47
CA ARG A 722 10.92 18.34 7.87
C ARG A 722 12.28 19.01 8.05
N GLY A 723 12.25 20.30 8.31
CA GLY A 723 13.44 21.14 8.51
C GLY A 723 13.33 22.13 9.67
N PRO A 724 14.44 22.76 10.04
CA PRO A 724 14.47 23.71 11.15
C PRO A 724 13.63 24.98 10.92
N ASP A 725 13.45 25.37 9.66
CA ASP A 725 12.72 26.57 9.27
C ASP A 725 11.21 26.35 9.09
N ASP A 726 10.74 25.10 9.22
CA ASP A 726 9.33 24.80 9.06
C ASP A 726 8.51 25.25 10.27
N ALA A 727 7.44 25.98 9.98
CA ALA A 727 6.47 26.44 10.98
C ALA A 727 5.05 26.16 10.49
N ILE A 728 4.36 25.22 11.12
CA ILE A 728 3.09 24.69 10.63
C ILE A 728 2.01 24.73 11.72
N ARG A 729 0.76 24.93 11.29
CA ARG A 729 -0.42 24.64 12.12
C ARG A 729 -0.99 23.27 11.74
N ILE A 730 -1.13 22.40 12.71
CA ILE A 730 -1.76 21.08 12.56
C ILE A 730 -3.21 21.17 13.07
N TRP A 731 -4.16 21.01 12.17
CA TRP A 731 -5.58 21.06 12.49
C TRP A 731 -6.10 19.62 12.65
N LEU A 732 -6.56 19.28 13.85
CA LEU A 732 -7.17 17.99 14.17
C LEU A 732 -8.67 18.23 14.40
N LEU A 733 -9.45 18.07 13.32
CA LEU A 733 -10.86 18.50 13.30
C LEU A 733 -11.86 17.35 13.54
N ASP A 734 -11.40 16.23 14.06
CA ASP A 734 -12.29 15.13 14.48
C ASP A 734 -12.85 15.44 15.87
N PRO A 735 -14.16 15.73 16.01
CA PRO A 735 -14.75 16.11 17.29
C PRO A 735 -14.82 14.95 18.31
N ARG A 736 -14.48 13.73 17.87
CA ARG A 736 -14.46 12.54 18.74
C ARG A 736 -13.15 12.37 19.49
N LEU A 737 -12.11 13.19 19.20
CA LEU A 737 -10.84 13.12 19.90
C LEU A 737 -11.04 13.46 21.38
N GLU A 738 -10.68 12.53 22.26
CA GLU A 738 -10.74 12.77 23.71
C GLU A 738 -9.59 13.69 24.12
N LEU A 739 -9.93 14.79 24.76
CA LEU A 739 -8.96 15.67 25.38
C LEU A 739 -8.57 15.11 26.75
N PRO A 740 -7.33 15.33 27.23
CA PRO A 740 -6.98 15.06 28.61
C PRO A 740 -7.96 15.71 29.58
N ALA A 741 -8.34 15.02 30.63
CA ALA A 741 -9.39 15.47 31.54
C ALA A 741 -9.18 16.92 32.06
N ALA A 742 -7.96 17.23 32.46
CA ALA A 742 -7.62 18.59 32.91
C ALA A 742 -7.74 19.67 31.79
N TRP A 743 -7.67 19.30 30.55
CA TRP A 743 -7.91 20.20 29.43
C TRP A 743 -9.40 20.33 29.14
N ALA A 744 -10.10 19.20 29.20
CA ALA A 744 -11.53 19.15 28.99
C ALA A 744 -12.23 20.08 29.96
N GLU A 745 -11.84 20.05 31.25
CA GLU A 745 -12.35 20.97 32.29
C GLU A 745 -12.03 22.45 31.95
N ARG A 746 -10.78 22.79 31.67
CA ARG A 746 -10.38 24.17 31.32
C ARG A 746 -11.05 24.69 30.05
N VAL A 747 -11.19 23.83 29.02
CA VAL A 747 -11.90 24.19 27.79
C VAL A 747 -13.38 24.42 28.08
N GLN A 748 -13.99 23.58 28.89
CA GLN A 748 -15.38 23.69 29.27
C GLN A 748 -15.63 24.97 30.08
N GLU A 749 -14.80 25.27 31.11
CA GLU A 749 -14.87 26.49 31.88
C GLU A 749 -14.68 27.76 31.04
N ALA A 750 -13.77 27.69 30.04
CA ALA A 750 -13.42 28.88 29.23
C ALA A 750 -14.38 29.14 28.06
N LEU A 751 -14.94 28.09 27.45
CA LEU A 751 -15.83 28.23 26.28
C LEU A 751 -17.31 28.34 26.64
N TYR A 752 -17.72 27.74 27.75
CA TYR A 752 -19.11 27.55 28.11
C TYR A 752 -19.29 28.08 29.52
N ASP A 753 -19.60 29.36 29.64
CA ASP A 753 -19.88 30.02 30.91
C ASP A 753 -21.00 29.30 31.66
N GLN A 754 -20.90 29.26 32.97
CA GLN A 754 -21.64 28.39 33.90
C GLN A 754 -23.19 28.51 33.89
N ASP A 755 -23.75 29.45 33.13
CA ASP A 755 -25.20 29.72 33.11
C ASP A 755 -25.98 29.05 31.96
N ALA A 756 -25.32 28.33 31.04
CA ALA A 756 -26.03 27.57 30.04
C ALA A 756 -26.37 26.18 30.58
N SER A 757 -27.63 26.01 30.98
CA SER A 757 -28.20 24.76 31.52
C SER A 757 -28.17 23.52 30.59
N ASP A 758 -27.61 23.64 29.44
CA ASP A 758 -27.28 22.49 28.56
C ASP A 758 -25.87 22.01 28.92
N THR A 759 -25.82 21.01 29.79
CA THR A 759 -24.62 20.21 30.02
C THR A 759 -24.09 19.67 28.69
N LEU A 760 -23.18 20.43 28.09
CA LEU A 760 -22.32 19.97 27.03
C LEU A 760 -21.39 18.91 27.64
N THR A 761 -21.88 17.70 27.76
CA THR A 761 -21.01 16.56 27.95
C THR A 761 -20.07 16.53 26.74
N LEU A 762 -18.82 16.91 26.95
CA LEU A 762 -17.76 16.52 26.05
C LEU A 762 -18.03 15.08 25.67
N PRO A 763 -17.90 14.67 24.40
CA PRO A 763 -18.16 13.31 23.99
C PRO A 763 -17.10 12.33 24.54
N LEU A 764 -16.93 12.35 25.85
CA LEU A 764 -16.22 11.36 26.63
C LEU A 764 -17.12 10.14 26.72
N ASP A 765 -17.47 9.58 25.56
CA ASP A 765 -18.14 8.30 25.52
C ASP A 765 -17.18 7.27 26.10
N ARG A 766 -17.56 6.63 27.20
CA ARG A 766 -16.81 5.55 27.85
C ARG A 766 -16.56 4.35 26.91
N GLN A 767 -17.20 4.34 25.74
CA GLN A 767 -17.03 3.36 24.66
C GLN A 767 -16.26 3.93 23.47
N SER A 768 -15.50 5.03 23.64
CA SER A 768 -14.77 5.63 22.55
C SER A 768 -13.76 4.64 21.94
N PHE A 769 -13.61 4.72 20.62
CA PHE A 769 -12.62 3.91 19.89
C PHE A 769 -11.20 4.22 20.42
N PRO A 770 -10.35 3.21 20.72
CA PRO A 770 -9.07 3.44 21.40
C PRO A 770 -8.17 4.50 20.74
N ALA A 771 -8.26 4.71 19.43
CA ALA A 771 -7.52 5.75 18.74
C ALA A 771 -7.95 7.17 19.18
N HIS A 772 -9.20 7.37 19.56
CA HIS A 772 -9.69 8.67 20.07
C HIS A 772 -9.07 9.05 21.42
N LYS A 773 -8.66 8.05 22.23
CA LYS A 773 -8.01 8.23 23.52
C LYS A 773 -6.50 8.46 23.41
N HIS A 774 -5.88 7.79 22.45
CA HIS A 774 -4.41 7.68 22.37
C HIS A 774 -3.79 8.55 21.28
N TRP A 775 -4.56 9.43 20.65
CA TRP A 775 -4.07 10.28 19.56
C TRP A 775 -2.87 11.17 19.97
N ILE A 776 -2.79 11.57 21.23
CA ILE A 776 -1.69 12.39 21.76
C ILE A 776 -0.36 11.63 21.69
N ASN A 777 -0.40 10.30 21.83
CA ASN A 777 0.80 9.47 21.87
C ASN A 777 1.55 9.43 20.51
N VAL A 778 0.91 9.85 19.43
CA VAL A 778 1.55 9.94 18.10
C VAL A 778 2.13 11.31 17.81
N ILE A 779 1.88 12.29 18.66
CA ILE A 779 2.53 13.59 18.54
C ILE A 779 3.97 13.45 19.04
N PRO A 780 4.99 13.84 18.24
CA PRO A 780 6.37 13.76 18.68
C PRO A 780 6.56 14.44 20.03
N ARG A 781 7.27 13.80 20.96
CA ARG A 781 7.42 14.25 22.36
C ARG A 781 7.84 15.71 22.46
N ARG A 782 8.73 16.14 21.57
CA ARG A 782 9.21 17.54 21.47
C ARG A 782 8.10 18.59 21.24
N PHE A 783 6.95 18.19 20.69
CA PHE A 783 5.81 19.08 20.44
C PHE A 783 4.64 18.85 21.41
N GLN A 784 4.70 17.84 22.26
CA GLN A 784 3.59 17.53 23.18
C GLN A 784 3.29 18.67 24.16
N SER A 785 4.31 19.39 24.63
CA SER A 785 4.12 20.57 25.48
C SER A 785 3.40 21.72 24.76
N GLN A 786 3.46 21.79 23.44
CA GLN A 786 2.78 22.81 22.65
C GLN A 786 1.27 22.55 22.50
N ILE A 787 0.82 21.34 22.82
CA ILE A 787 -0.61 20.99 22.77
C ILE A 787 -1.39 21.80 23.80
N GLU A 788 -0.80 22.12 24.97
CA GLU A 788 -1.44 22.96 25.99
C GLU A 788 -1.70 24.40 25.52
N GLN A 789 -1.03 24.82 24.43
CA GLN A 789 -1.22 26.11 23.77
C GLN A 789 -2.12 26.02 22.54
N SER A 790 -2.85 24.89 22.38
CA SER A 790 -3.71 24.70 21.21
C SER A 790 -4.78 25.78 21.11
N ALA A 791 -5.06 26.16 19.85
CA ALA A 791 -6.26 26.92 19.53
C ALA A 791 -7.42 25.98 19.26
N PHE A 792 -8.64 26.51 19.29
CA PHE A 792 -9.86 25.78 18.92
C PHE A 792 -10.54 26.47 17.75
N PHE A 793 -10.96 25.69 16.77
CA PHE A 793 -11.72 26.20 15.65
C PHE A 793 -13.21 26.11 15.95
N ALA A 794 -13.84 27.26 16.24
CA ALA A 794 -15.24 27.31 16.62
C ALA A 794 -16.19 26.96 15.47
N GLN A 795 -17.39 26.50 15.80
CA GLN A 795 -18.47 26.28 14.82
C GLN A 795 -18.78 27.54 14.01
N SER A 796 -18.61 28.71 14.57
CA SER A 796 -18.78 30.01 13.89
C SER A 796 -17.74 30.30 12.81
N GLY A 797 -16.67 29.46 12.68
CA GLY A 797 -15.57 29.68 11.75
C GLY A 797 -14.47 30.60 12.30
N ARG A 798 -14.51 30.94 13.60
CA ARG A 798 -13.45 31.70 14.25
C ARG A 798 -12.42 30.78 14.91
N LEU A 799 -11.18 31.24 14.91
CA LEU A 799 -10.11 30.58 15.64
C LEU A 799 -10.04 31.26 17.03
N TRP A 800 -10.22 30.47 18.07
CA TRP A 800 -10.03 30.89 19.44
C TRP A 800 -8.67 30.45 19.94
N THR A 801 -7.82 31.39 20.26
CA THR A 801 -6.55 31.10 20.92
C THR A 801 -6.80 30.82 22.41
N TRP A 802 -5.82 30.17 23.06
CA TRP A 802 -5.93 29.92 24.49
C TRP A 802 -6.13 31.23 25.32
N ALA A 803 -5.50 32.32 24.88
CA ALA A 803 -5.72 33.64 25.49
C ALA A 803 -7.17 34.14 25.32
N ASP A 804 -7.77 33.94 24.14
CA ASP A 804 -9.17 34.33 23.90
C ASP A 804 -10.14 33.52 24.76
N ILE A 805 -9.79 32.24 25.03
CA ILE A 805 -10.60 31.35 25.87
C ILE A 805 -10.51 31.76 27.35
N THR A 806 -9.30 32.04 27.84
CA THR A 806 -9.08 32.44 29.26
C THR A 806 -9.54 33.85 29.58
N HIS A 807 -9.57 34.76 28.60
CA HIS A 807 -10.03 36.15 28.81
C HIS A 807 -11.55 36.32 28.73
N LYS A 808 -12.30 35.41 28.13
CA LYS A 808 -13.77 35.45 28.10
C LYS A 808 -14.41 35.30 29.51
N GLY A 809 -13.71 34.64 30.44
CA GLY A 809 -14.14 34.54 31.82
C GLY A 809 -13.92 35.82 32.67
N VAL A 810 -13.31 36.85 32.06
CA VAL A 810 -12.99 38.13 32.79
C VAL A 810 -13.73 39.35 32.21
N ALA A 811 -14.40 39.20 31.06
CA ALA A 811 -15.04 40.30 30.33
C ALA A 811 -16.56 40.10 30.10
N ALA A 812 -17.23 39.31 30.93
CA ALA A 812 -18.70 39.26 31.01
C ALA A 812 -19.22 39.96 32.25
#